data_19be4a877f2994bb011969e80e7f6456
#
_entry.id   19be4a877f2994bb011969e80e7f6456
#
_cell.length_a   1.000
_cell.length_b   1.000
_cell.length_c   1.000
_cell.angle_alpha   90.00
_cell.angle_beta   90.00
_cell.angle_gamma   90.00
#
_symmetry.space_group_name_H-M   'P 1'
#
loop_
_entity.id
_entity.type
_entity.pdbx_description
1 polymer ?
#
loop_
_entity_poly.entity_id
_entity_poly.type
_entity_poly.pdbx_seq_one_letter_code
_entity_poly.pdbx_strand_id
1 'polypeptide(L)'
;MTMTIATTDVVVRDGSTVCVRQADERDVLALLQFFESLSPQSLYYRFHGRPALTEPNIRGLIGLDSSPATALVAESGGRIVAFASCHPDESARHRAEVALAVSDAVQGHGIGTRLLEQLARVARESGIDTFDAYVLNDNRQMLEVFRNSGFAETVRIDGGTCHVALSLALTDQFVEQAAVRSQTAAVASMRAFFEPRVVAVAGANRARGKIGSEILHNLLAAGFTGTLVPVHPTATEIAGLSAYRRVSDIPGTVDLAMIVVPAGEVLATVDDCISKGVRAICVISAGFSECGADGRAREALLVEKVRRAGCRLIGPNCMGLLNTDPAVRLNATFSPVYPPRGHVAMSTQSGALGLAILDYAKRLDIGISSFVSVGNKADVSGNDLIQYWAEDPKTSVILLYLESFGNPKKFGEIARRVGRTKPIVAVKAGRSTAGSRAAASHTGALASNDVVVEALFKQSGVIRTDRLEDMFDVATLLSHQPIPRGPRVAILTNAGGPGILAADACEANGLQLPPLSEATRSALRSFLPCAASVTNPVDMLASAPPEHYRRALTLLLGDESVDSVITIFIPPLVTEPHDIATAIAAAVEGASKPVLGVFMRAEGAPAALAPIPSYAFPESAAQALARVAAYGKWRSRPIAPAPVPETFNSGEIRRIVEGILRRGAGWALPDEAQALLGAAAIASAASVVAGTLDEAIRGASQIGFPVALKALGPTLLHKTERRAVTLNVRDEAGVRTTYGDFSNRFGRDMTAMLVQQMVPQGVEMIVGALHDPVFGPLIACGTGGTLVDVLADTAFRLHPLDASDPVDMIDELRGARLLRGYRGSPPADEAALRDVLIRVSELIRVAPEIQELDLNPVIVLPEGVRVADVRLRLDAAPPSQRGRRVEY
;
A
#
# COMPACT_ATOMS: atom_id res chain seq x y z
N MET A 1 -23.36 -13.12 -21.12
CA MET A 1 -22.90 -13.74 -19.86
C MET A 1 -23.22 -12.78 -18.74
N THR A 2 -24.14 -13.11 -17.86
CA THR A 2 -24.51 -12.25 -16.73
C THR A 2 -23.32 -12.20 -15.76
N MET A 3 -22.66 -11.07 -15.63
CA MET A 3 -21.57 -10.88 -14.69
C MET A 3 -22.14 -10.94 -13.27
N THR A 4 -21.70 -11.90 -12.48
CA THR A 4 -22.09 -11.98 -11.06
C THR A 4 -21.28 -10.94 -10.27
N ILE A 5 -21.95 -9.95 -9.74
CA ILE A 5 -21.33 -8.88 -8.93
C ILE A 5 -20.92 -9.48 -7.58
N ALA A 6 -19.65 -9.32 -7.22
CA ALA A 6 -19.18 -9.79 -5.92
C ALA A 6 -19.83 -8.99 -4.77
N THR A 7 -20.28 -9.68 -3.75
CA THR A 7 -20.76 -9.06 -2.51
C THR A 7 -19.66 -8.27 -1.85
N THR A 8 -19.92 -7.01 -1.51
CA THR A 8 -18.96 -6.07 -0.94
C THR A 8 -19.49 -5.50 0.36
N ASP A 9 -18.71 -5.54 1.43
CA ASP A 9 -18.99 -4.82 2.67
C ASP A 9 -18.45 -3.40 2.56
N VAL A 10 -19.28 -2.41 2.72
CA VAL A 10 -18.93 -1.00 2.58
C VAL A 10 -19.08 -0.31 3.92
N VAL A 11 -18.01 0.32 4.39
CA VAL A 11 -18.06 1.18 5.58
C VAL A 11 -18.60 2.54 5.16
N VAL A 12 -19.62 3.01 5.84
CA VAL A 12 -20.29 4.27 5.53
C VAL A 12 -19.86 5.39 6.49
N ARG A 13 -20.31 6.59 6.23
CA ARG A 13 -19.82 7.83 6.88
C ARG A 13 -19.87 7.81 8.42
N ASP A 14 -20.81 7.12 9.03
CA ASP A 14 -20.94 7.01 10.49
C ASP A 14 -20.07 5.87 11.08
N GLY A 15 -19.29 5.17 10.24
CA GLY A 15 -18.43 4.06 10.63
C GLY A 15 -19.13 2.70 10.69
N SER A 16 -20.42 2.62 10.44
CA SER A 16 -21.13 1.34 10.31
C SER A 16 -20.86 0.66 8.98
N THR A 17 -21.09 -0.65 8.90
CA THR A 17 -20.88 -1.43 7.68
C THR A 17 -22.20 -1.81 7.06
N VAL A 18 -22.35 -1.65 5.74
CA VAL A 18 -23.46 -2.16 4.96
C VAL A 18 -22.96 -3.17 3.94
N CYS A 19 -23.74 -4.23 3.69
CA CYS A 19 -23.44 -5.23 2.69
C CYS A 19 -24.09 -4.84 1.37
N VAL A 20 -23.29 -4.57 0.33
CA VAL A 20 -23.77 -4.24 -1.02
C VAL A 20 -23.61 -5.47 -1.91
N ARG A 21 -24.67 -5.85 -2.59
CA ARG A 21 -24.71 -6.97 -3.52
C ARG A 21 -25.71 -6.75 -4.64
N GLN A 22 -25.61 -7.55 -5.68
CA GLN A 22 -26.64 -7.59 -6.72
C GLN A 22 -27.97 -8.07 -6.13
N ALA A 23 -29.05 -7.42 -6.54
CA ALA A 23 -30.42 -7.87 -6.24
C ALA A 23 -30.73 -9.14 -7.04
N ASP A 24 -31.43 -10.07 -6.42
CA ASP A 24 -31.87 -11.31 -7.07
C ASP A 24 -33.33 -11.63 -6.74
N GLU A 25 -33.84 -12.75 -7.26
CA GLU A 25 -35.26 -13.16 -7.09
C GLU A 25 -35.69 -13.29 -5.63
N ARG A 26 -34.79 -13.64 -4.72
CA ARG A 26 -35.06 -13.77 -3.28
C ARG A 26 -35.37 -12.43 -2.60
N ASP A 27 -34.99 -11.33 -3.26
CA ASP A 27 -35.16 -9.98 -2.72
C ASP A 27 -36.50 -9.33 -3.05
N VAL A 28 -37.33 -9.93 -3.93
CA VAL A 28 -38.59 -9.32 -4.38
C VAL A 28 -39.49 -8.94 -3.22
N LEU A 29 -39.71 -9.84 -2.28
CA LEU A 29 -40.56 -9.57 -1.10
C LEU A 29 -39.90 -8.57 -0.14
N ALA A 30 -38.60 -8.67 0.08
CA ALA A 30 -37.85 -7.75 0.95
C ALA A 30 -37.81 -6.33 0.36
N LEU A 31 -37.73 -6.20 -0.97
CA LEU A 31 -37.80 -4.93 -1.67
C LEU A 31 -39.21 -4.30 -1.61
N LEU A 32 -40.25 -5.12 -1.71
CA LEU A 32 -41.60 -4.63 -1.47
C LEU A 32 -41.72 -4.03 -0.06
N GLN A 33 -41.32 -4.75 0.97
CA GLN A 33 -41.32 -4.26 2.34
C GLN A 33 -40.43 -3.00 2.51
N PHE A 34 -39.29 -2.95 1.85
CA PHE A 34 -38.41 -1.77 1.85
C PHE A 34 -39.15 -0.55 1.29
N PHE A 35 -39.74 -0.65 0.09
CA PHE A 35 -40.45 0.47 -0.52
C PHE A 35 -41.74 0.86 0.28
N GLU A 36 -42.45 -0.08 0.85
CA GLU A 36 -43.59 0.19 1.74
C GLU A 36 -43.20 0.91 3.03
N SER A 37 -41.94 0.71 3.49
CA SER A 37 -41.43 1.38 4.70
C SER A 37 -40.97 2.81 4.47
N LEU A 38 -40.82 3.24 3.20
CA LEU A 38 -40.40 4.60 2.87
C LEU A 38 -41.50 5.63 3.14
N SER A 39 -41.12 6.83 3.52
CA SER A 39 -42.08 7.95 3.63
C SER A 39 -42.71 8.26 2.27
N PRO A 40 -43.92 8.83 2.25
CA PRO A 40 -44.57 9.26 1.01
C PRO A 40 -43.70 10.20 0.17
N GLN A 41 -42.86 11.02 0.82
CA GLN A 41 -41.95 11.93 0.16
C GLN A 41 -40.78 11.19 -0.52
N SER A 42 -40.16 10.21 0.16
CA SER A 42 -39.10 9.39 -0.41
C SER A 42 -39.59 8.54 -1.61
N LEU A 43 -40.80 8.00 -1.53
CA LEU A 43 -41.45 7.33 -2.66
C LEU A 43 -41.72 8.27 -3.84
N TYR A 44 -42.22 9.47 -3.55
CA TYR A 44 -42.47 10.47 -4.57
C TYR A 44 -41.17 10.92 -5.27
N TYR A 45 -40.12 11.12 -4.50
CA TYR A 45 -38.81 11.48 -5.05
C TYR A 45 -38.22 10.38 -5.94
N ARG A 46 -38.48 9.09 -5.62
CA ARG A 46 -37.96 7.95 -6.40
C ARG A 46 -38.76 7.69 -7.66
N PHE A 47 -40.07 7.83 -7.65
CA PHE A 47 -40.94 7.40 -8.75
C PHE A 47 -41.67 8.56 -9.43
N HIS A 48 -41.47 9.78 -9.00
CA HIS A 48 -42.16 11.01 -9.49
C HIS A 48 -43.68 10.86 -9.47
N GLY A 49 -44.23 10.01 -8.58
CA GLY A 49 -45.64 9.70 -8.46
C GLY A 49 -45.92 8.65 -7.39
N ARG A 50 -47.09 8.05 -7.44
CA ARG A 50 -47.44 6.92 -6.57
C ARG A 50 -47.29 5.61 -7.35
N PRO A 51 -46.23 4.85 -7.13
CA PRO A 51 -46.01 3.60 -7.84
C PRO A 51 -46.98 2.53 -7.39
N ALA A 52 -47.39 1.64 -8.29
CA ALA A 52 -48.03 0.39 -7.92
C ALA A 52 -46.93 -0.59 -7.42
N LEU A 53 -46.79 -0.72 -6.10
CA LEU A 53 -45.83 -1.65 -5.50
C LEU A 53 -46.36 -3.08 -5.58
N THR A 54 -46.05 -3.78 -6.66
CA THR A 54 -46.39 -5.16 -6.92
C THR A 54 -45.18 -6.00 -7.25
N GLU A 55 -45.24 -7.31 -7.00
CA GLU A 55 -44.11 -8.21 -7.31
C GLU A 55 -43.66 -8.11 -8.77
N PRO A 56 -44.54 -8.08 -9.80
CA PRO A 56 -44.09 -7.90 -11.18
C PRO A 56 -43.30 -6.61 -11.41
N ASN A 57 -43.73 -5.49 -10.80
CA ASN A 57 -43.01 -4.22 -10.96
C ASN A 57 -41.63 -4.25 -10.31
N ILE A 58 -41.49 -4.91 -9.13
CA ILE A 58 -40.21 -5.10 -8.49
C ILE A 58 -39.29 -6.01 -9.33
N ARG A 59 -39.81 -7.09 -9.91
CA ARG A 59 -39.07 -7.97 -10.84
C ARG A 59 -38.55 -7.20 -12.02
N GLY A 60 -39.34 -6.30 -12.62
CA GLY A 60 -38.89 -5.40 -13.68
C GLY A 60 -37.75 -4.44 -13.23
N LEU A 61 -37.89 -3.84 -12.04
CA LEU A 61 -36.88 -2.95 -11.48
C LEU A 61 -35.50 -3.62 -11.24
N ILE A 62 -35.48 -4.91 -10.95
CA ILE A 62 -34.23 -5.67 -10.70
C ILE A 62 -33.75 -6.44 -11.94
N GLY A 63 -34.46 -6.29 -13.09
CA GLY A 63 -34.01 -6.86 -14.36
C GLY A 63 -34.27 -8.36 -14.51
N LEU A 64 -35.24 -8.95 -13.82
CA LEU A 64 -35.59 -10.37 -13.94
C LEU A 64 -36.50 -10.67 -15.15
N ASP A 65 -37.24 -9.68 -15.64
CA ASP A 65 -38.22 -9.83 -16.71
C ASP A 65 -37.69 -9.24 -18.04
N SER A 66 -36.66 -9.85 -18.64
CA SER A 66 -36.15 -9.50 -19.99
C SER A 66 -35.54 -8.08 -20.14
N SER A 67 -35.47 -7.30 -19.08
CA SER A 67 -34.82 -5.99 -19.06
C SER A 67 -33.30 -6.14 -18.79
N PRO A 68 -32.40 -5.46 -19.50
CA PRO A 68 -30.98 -5.48 -19.24
C PRO A 68 -30.57 -4.66 -17.99
N ALA A 69 -31.49 -4.44 -17.05
CA ALA A 69 -31.25 -3.65 -15.84
C ALA A 69 -30.21 -4.30 -14.92
N THR A 70 -29.38 -3.48 -14.29
CA THR A 70 -28.53 -3.88 -13.17
C THR A 70 -29.01 -3.22 -11.90
N ALA A 71 -29.25 -4.02 -10.85
CA ALA A 71 -29.74 -3.52 -9.57
C ALA A 71 -28.87 -4.00 -8.40
N LEU A 72 -28.61 -3.09 -7.45
CA LEU A 72 -27.90 -3.35 -6.22
C LEU A 72 -28.80 -3.09 -5.01
N VAL A 73 -28.62 -3.91 -3.97
CA VAL A 73 -29.20 -3.69 -2.65
C VAL A 73 -28.09 -3.47 -1.62
N ALA A 74 -28.36 -2.59 -0.66
CA ALA A 74 -27.57 -2.45 0.55
C ALA A 74 -28.33 -3.02 1.73
N GLU A 75 -27.70 -3.93 2.46
CA GLU A 75 -28.28 -4.58 3.65
C GLU A 75 -27.56 -4.14 4.92
N SER A 76 -28.33 -3.92 5.98
CA SER A 76 -27.83 -3.70 7.34
C SER A 76 -28.75 -4.42 8.33
N GLY A 77 -28.19 -5.16 9.28
CA GLY A 77 -28.97 -5.94 10.24
C GLY A 77 -29.91 -6.97 9.59
N GLY A 78 -29.59 -7.48 8.41
CA GLY A 78 -30.40 -8.44 7.66
C GLY A 78 -31.64 -7.84 6.98
N ARG A 79 -31.74 -6.52 6.86
CA ARG A 79 -32.78 -5.79 6.15
C ARG A 79 -32.21 -4.97 5.02
N ILE A 80 -32.95 -4.85 3.91
CA ILE A 80 -32.61 -3.93 2.84
C ILE A 80 -32.81 -2.51 3.34
N VAL A 81 -31.77 -1.69 3.31
CA VAL A 81 -31.78 -0.29 3.75
C VAL A 81 -31.59 0.70 2.59
N ALA A 82 -31.16 0.22 1.42
CA ALA A 82 -31.10 1.03 0.22
C ALA A 82 -31.13 0.16 -1.04
N PHE A 83 -31.56 0.78 -2.14
CA PHE A 83 -31.68 0.19 -3.47
C PHE A 83 -31.16 1.15 -4.52
N ALA A 84 -30.46 0.62 -5.52
CA ALA A 84 -30.04 1.38 -6.70
C ALA A 84 -30.20 0.53 -7.95
N SER A 85 -30.67 1.13 -9.05
CA SER A 85 -30.77 0.45 -10.34
C SER A 85 -30.26 1.33 -11.47
N CYS A 86 -29.70 0.73 -12.52
CA CYS A 86 -29.44 1.38 -13.79
C CYS A 86 -30.06 0.58 -14.92
N HIS A 87 -30.68 1.30 -15.85
CA HIS A 87 -31.36 0.77 -17.03
C HIS A 87 -30.68 1.33 -18.26
N PRO A 88 -30.00 0.51 -19.08
CA PRO A 88 -29.36 0.96 -20.33
C PRO A 88 -30.36 1.59 -21.28
N ASP A 89 -29.93 2.69 -21.91
CA ASP A 89 -30.74 3.35 -22.96
C ASP A 89 -30.68 2.53 -24.26
N GLU A 90 -31.83 2.12 -24.78
CA GLU A 90 -31.91 1.35 -26.03
C GLU A 90 -31.39 2.12 -27.24
N SER A 91 -31.52 3.45 -27.21
CA SER A 91 -31.09 4.34 -28.30
C SER A 91 -29.60 4.74 -28.22
N ALA A 92 -29.02 4.69 -26.99
CA ALA A 92 -27.66 5.12 -26.74
C ALA A 92 -26.96 4.14 -25.77
N ARG A 93 -26.50 3.01 -26.30
CA ARG A 93 -25.98 1.85 -25.53
C ARG A 93 -24.84 2.16 -24.53
N HIS A 94 -24.18 3.32 -24.65
CA HIS A 94 -23.14 3.80 -23.73
C HIS A 94 -23.73 4.59 -22.55
N ARG A 95 -25.06 4.80 -22.52
CA ARG A 95 -25.78 5.54 -21.47
C ARG A 95 -26.75 4.62 -20.71
N ALA A 96 -26.99 4.96 -19.45
CA ALA A 96 -28.03 4.28 -18.67
C ALA A 96 -28.72 5.27 -17.72
N GLU A 97 -30.04 5.10 -17.56
CA GLU A 97 -30.79 5.81 -16.55
C GLU A 97 -30.49 5.22 -15.17
N VAL A 98 -30.13 6.07 -14.19
CA VAL A 98 -29.83 5.65 -12.81
C VAL A 98 -30.85 6.22 -11.83
N ALA A 99 -31.26 5.39 -10.86
CA ALA A 99 -32.11 5.83 -9.78
C ALA A 99 -31.79 5.09 -8.46
N LEU A 100 -31.93 5.80 -7.34
CA LEU A 100 -31.57 5.33 -6.02
C LEU A 100 -32.71 5.61 -5.02
N ALA A 101 -32.81 4.77 -3.99
CA ALA A 101 -33.67 4.98 -2.82
C ALA A 101 -32.91 4.53 -1.56
N VAL A 102 -33.01 5.32 -0.49
CA VAL A 102 -32.40 5.03 0.83
C VAL A 102 -33.47 5.17 1.91
N SER A 103 -33.57 4.20 2.81
CA SER A 103 -34.49 4.24 3.96
C SER A 103 -34.31 5.52 4.76
N ASP A 104 -35.44 6.16 5.12
CA ASP A 104 -35.44 7.44 5.84
C ASP A 104 -34.63 7.40 7.14
N ALA A 105 -34.58 6.25 7.81
CA ALA A 105 -33.86 6.05 9.06
C ALA A 105 -32.33 6.13 8.92
N VAL A 106 -31.78 5.93 7.70
CA VAL A 106 -30.33 5.88 7.44
C VAL A 106 -29.91 6.86 6.34
N GLN A 107 -30.75 7.80 5.98
CA GLN A 107 -30.38 8.90 5.09
C GLN A 107 -29.29 9.78 5.76
N GLY A 108 -28.43 10.40 4.95
CA GLY A 108 -27.31 11.21 5.44
C GLY A 108 -26.06 10.41 5.87
N HIS A 109 -26.13 9.07 5.94
CA HIS A 109 -24.97 8.23 6.30
C HIS A 109 -24.04 7.92 5.11
N GLY A 110 -24.34 8.41 3.91
CA GLY A 110 -23.49 8.24 2.71
C GLY A 110 -23.76 6.96 1.92
N ILE A 111 -24.78 6.17 2.28
CA ILE A 111 -25.13 4.89 1.61
C ILE A 111 -25.46 5.11 0.12
N GLY A 112 -26.23 6.16 -0.21
CA GLY A 112 -26.61 6.47 -1.59
C GLY A 112 -25.40 6.74 -2.49
N THR A 113 -24.43 7.51 -2.02
CA THR A 113 -23.18 7.79 -2.76
C THR A 113 -22.38 6.51 -2.98
N ARG A 114 -22.28 5.64 -1.97
CA ARG A 114 -21.58 4.35 -2.09
C ARG A 114 -22.25 3.40 -3.06
N LEU A 115 -23.60 3.32 -3.06
CA LEU A 115 -24.34 2.53 -4.05
C LEU A 115 -24.11 3.07 -5.47
N LEU A 116 -24.11 4.39 -5.65
CA LEU A 116 -23.81 5.01 -6.94
C LEU A 116 -22.42 4.65 -7.45
N GLU A 117 -21.39 4.70 -6.59
CA GLU A 117 -20.02 4.32 -6.93
C GLU A 117 -19.92 2.85 -7.35
N GLN A 118 -20.56 1.95 -6.59
CA GLN A 118 -20.56 0.52 -6.89
C GLN A 118 -21.32 0.23 -8.20
N LEU A 119 -22.45 0.90 -8.41
CA LEU A 119 -23.25 0.75 -9.63
C LEU A 119 -22.47 1.28 -10.85
N ALA A 120 -21.81 2.44 -10.72
CA ALA A 120 -20.95 3.01 -11.77
C ALA A 120 -19.79 2.11 -12.14
N ARG A 121 -19.17 1.40 -11.17
CA ARG A 121 -18.13 0.42 -11.44
C ARG A 121 -18.64 -0.71 -12.33
N VAL A 122 -19.80 -1.28 -11.98
CA VAL A 122 -20.42 -2.37 -12.74
C VAL A 122 -20.84 -1.91 -14.13
N ALA A 123 -21.42 -0.71 -14.23
CA ALA A 123 -21.88 -0.13 -15.48
C ALA A 123 -20.70 0.06 -16.46
N ARG A 124 -19.55 0.57 -15.98
CA ARG A 124 -18.34 0.72 -16.81
C ARG A 124 -17.81 -0.62 -17.33
N GLU A 125 -17.83 -1.66 -16.49
CA GLU A 125 -17.45 -3.02 -16.91
C GLU A 125 -18.37 -3.55 -18.03
N SER A 126 -19.61 -3.02 -18.12
CA SER A 126 -20.59 -3.33 -19.16
C SER A 126 -20.56 -2.37 -20.36
N GLY A 127 -19.59 -1.42 -20.40
CA GLY A 127 -19.42 -0.47 -21.51
C GLY A 127 -20.28 0.78 -21.41
N ILE A 128 -20.90 1.08 -20.26
CA ILE A 128 -21.64 2.31 -20.01
C ILE A 128 -20.65 3.36 -19.49
N ASP A 129 -20.64 4.55 -20.08
CA ASP A 129 -19.75 5.67 -19.73
C ASP A 129 -20.50 6.87 -19.13
N THR A 130 -21.82 6.88 -19.20
CA THR A 130 -22.66 8.00 -18.74
C THR A 130 -23.91 7.49 -18.03
N PHE A 131 -24.19 8.03 -16.86
CA PHE A 131 -25.47 7.89 -16.18
C PHE A 131 -26.34 9.12 -16.41
N ASP A 132 -27.62 8.90 -16.69
CA ASP A 132 -28.66 9.91 -16.73
C ASP A 132 -29.57 9.76 -15.51
N ALA A 133 -29.78 10.83 -14.78
CA ALA A 133 -30.70 10.87 -13.64
C ALA A 133 -31.72 11.98 -13.80
N TYR A 134 -32.99 11.71 -13.49
CA TYR A 134 -34.05 12.69 -13.45
C TYR A 134 -34.44 12.95 -12.00
N VAL A 135 -34.24 14.18 -11.53
CA VAL A 135 -34.39 14.56 -10.12
C VAL A 135 -35.33 15.73 -10.01
N LEU A 136 -36.33 15.65 -9.10
CA LEU A 136 -37.17 16.80 -8.81
C LEU A 136 -36.36 17.95 -8.20
N ASN A 137 -36.65 19.19 -8.57
CA ASN A 137 -35.88 20.37 -8.18
C ASN A 137 -35.80 20.59 -6.66
N ASP A 138 -36.77 20.11 -5.92
CA ASP A 138 -36.86 20.17 -4.44
C ASP A 138 -36.10 19.03 -3.74
N ASN A 139 -35.70 17.98 -4.46
CA ASN A 139 -34.87 16.89 -3.92
C ASN A 139 -33.39 17.27 -3.84
N ARG A 140 -33.09 18.22 -2.98
CA ARG A 140 -31.70 18.73 -2.77
C ARG A 140 -30.74 17.64 -2.32
N GLN A 141 -31.24 16.69 -1.52
CA GLN A 141 -30.41 15.58 -1.01
C GLN A 141 -29.86 14.72 -2.15
N MET A 142 -30.67 14.38 -3.15
CA MET A 142 -30.21 13.58 -4.29
C MET A 142 -29.21 14.37 -5.16
N LEU A 143 -29.45 15.66 -5.38
CA LEU A 143 -28.50 16.52 -6.10
C LEU A 143 -27.15 16.64 -5.35
N GLU A 144 -27.16 16.65 -4.02
CA GLU A 144 -25.94 16.59 -3.21
C GLU A 144 -25.23 15.24 -3.33
N VAL A 145 -25.93 14.12 -3.43
CA VAL A 145 -25.32 12.79 -3.68
C VAL A 145 -24.54 12.80 -4.98
N PHE A 146 -25.10 13.38 -6.05
CA PHE A 146 -24.42 13.44 -7.35
C PHE A 146 -23.21 14.38 -7.31
N ARG A 147 -23.31 15.58 -6.76
CA ARG A 147 -22.18 16.51 -6.60
C ARG A 147 -21.05 15.91 -5.76
N ASN A 148 -21.44 15.31 -4.63
CA ASN A 148 -20.47 14.70 -3.71
C ASN A 148 -19.92 13.36 -4.21
N SER A 149 -20.45 12.79 -5.29
CA SER A 149 -19.89 11.58 -5.90
C SER A 149 -18.51 11.81 -6.49
N GLY A 150 -18.28 13.03 -7.04
CA GLY A 150 -17.04 13.40 -7.74
C GLY A 150 -17.04 13.07 -9.22
N PHE A 151 -18.11 12.48 -9.73
CA PHE A 151 -18.29 12.34 -11.18
C PHE A 151 -18.53 13.71 -11.82
N ALA A 152 -17.99 13.92 -13.00
CA ALA A 152 -18.27 15.14 -13.75
C ALA A 152 -19.77 15.19 -14.12
N GLU A 153 -20.46 16.24 -13.68
CA GLU A 153 -21.90 16.40 -13.88
C GLU A 153 -22.24 17.50 -14.89
N THR A 154 -23.29 17.26 -15.67
CA THR A 154 -23.96 18.29 -16.47
C THR A 154 -25.41 18.33 -16.07
N VAL A 155 -25.88 19.49 -15.58
CA VAL A 155 -27.25 19.66 -15.10
C VAL A 155 -28.07 20.51 -16.06
N ARG A 156 -29.24 20.05 -16.46
CA ARG A 156 -30.23 20.81 -17.26
C ARG A 156 -31.54 20.82 -16.48
N ILE A 157 -32.16 21.98 -16.37
CA ILE A 157 -33.44 22.15 -15.66
C ILE A 157 -34.55 22.27 -16.70
N ASP A 158 -35.57 21.42 -16.60
CA ASP A 158 -36.73 21.41 -17.46
C ASP A 158 -37.98 21.17 -16.63
N GLY A 159 -38.92 22.15 -16.64
CA GLY A 159 -40.28 22.04 -16.11
C GLY A 159 -40.45 21.54 -14.69
N GLY A 160 -39.47 21.77 -13.78
CA GLY A 160 -39.55 21.29 -12.37
C GLY A 160 -38.71 20.05 -12.10
N THR A 161 -38.07 19.49 -13.13
CA THR A 161 -37.10 18.35 -13.02
C THR A 161 -35.73 18.76 -13.46
N CYS A 162 -34.71 18.32 -12.75
CA CYS A 162 -33.30 18.40 -13.15
C CYS A 162 -32.91 17.12 -13.87
N HIS A 163 -32.48 17.20 -15.10
CA HIS A 163 -31.76 16.13 -15.78
C HIS A 163 -30.26 16.27 -15.45
N VAL A 164 -29.70 15.28 -14.79
CA VAL A 164 -28.28 15.23 -14.40
C VAL A 164 -27.61 14.14 -15.21
N ALA A 165 -26.66 14.50 -16.06
CA ALA A 165 -25.81 13.54 -16.75
C ALA A 165 -24.44 13.46 -16.03
N LEU A 166 -24.05 12.25 -15.61
CA LEU A 166 -22.82 11.96 -14.89
C LEU A 166 -21.88 11.17 -15.79
N SER A 167 -20.72 11.74 -16.08
CA SER A 167 -19.64 10.99 -16.75
C SER A 167 -19.00 10.01 -15.77
N LEU A 168 -18.97 8.72 -16.11
CA LEU A 168 -18.39 7.67 -15.27
C LEU A 168 -16.85 7.56 -15.39
N ALA A 169 -16.20 8.52 -16.05
CA ALA A 169 -14.75 8.59 -16.13
C ALA A 169 -14.14 8.78 -14.71
N LEU A 170 -13.06 8.06 -14.45
CA LEU A 170 -12.30 8.21 -13.19
C LEU A 170 -11.40 9.44 -13.30
N THR A 171 -11.95 10.60 -12.99
CA THR A 171 -11.20 11.87 -12.92
C THR A 171 -10.41 11.96 -11.60
N ASP A 172 -9.38 12.82 -11.58
CA ASP A 172 -8.64 13.10 -10.33
C ASP A 172 -9.57 13.58 -9.22
N GLN A 173 -10.57 14.41 -9.56
CA GLN A 173 -11.59 14.86 -8.61
C GLN A 173 -12.40 13.70 -8.02
N PHE A 174 -12.80 12.71 -8.83
CA PHE A 174 -13.50 11.52 -8.34
C PHE A 174 -12.62 10.72 -7.38
N VAL A 175 -11.34 10.49 -7.75
CA VAL A 175 -10.38 9.73 -6.93
C VAL A 175 -10.14 10.41 -5.59
N GLU A 176 -9.96 11.74 -5.60
CA GLU A 176 -9.76 12.52 -4.39
C GLU A 176 -10.99 12.49 -3.47
N GLN A 177 -12.17 12.72 -3.99
CA GLN A 177 -13.40 12.70 -3.19
C GLN A 177 -13.71 11.30 -2.65
N ALA A 178 -13.50 10.24 -3.42
CA ALA A 178 -13.62 8.86 -2.97
C ALA A 178 -12.62 8.56 -1.83
N ALA A 179 -11.39 9.08 -1.93
CA ALA A 179 -10.39 8.94 -0.88
C ALA A 179 -10.80 9.65 0.42
N VAL A 180 -11.34 10.87 0.34
CA VAL A 180 -11.85 11.63 1.49
C VAL A 180 -13.02 10.90 2.17
N ARG A 181 -13.98 10.39 1.39
CA ARG A 181 -15.09 9.58 1.94
C ARG A 181 -14.60 8.32 2.64
N SER A 182 -13.65 7.62 2.02
CA SER A 182 -12.99 6.43 2.57
C SER A 182 -12.32 6.74 3.91
N GLN A 183 -11.58 7.85 3.97
CA GLN A 183 -10.92 8.35 5.16
C GLN A 183 -11.93 8.64 6.28
N THR A 184 -12.99 9.40 5.99
CA THR A 184 -14.04 9.76 6.97
C THR A 184 -14.70 8.51 7.56
N ALA A 185 -15.03 7.53 6.72
CA ALA A 185 -15.65 6.28 7.15
C ALA A 185 -14.70 5.44 8.03
N ALA A 186 -13.43 5.33 7.64
CA ALA A 186 -12.43 4.61 8.42
C ALA A 186 -12.22 5.24 9.80
N VAL A 187 -12.08 6.56 9.86
CA VAL A 187 -11.92 7.30 11.13
C VAL A 187 -13.13 7.09 12.04
N ALA A 188 -14.34 7.23 11.50
CA ALA A 188 -15.57 7.03 12.27
C ALA A 188 -15.67 5.60 12.82
N SER A 189 -15.29 4.60 12.03
CA SER A 189 -15.35 3.19 12.44
C SER A 189 -14.32 2.84 13.55
N MET A 190 -13.19 3.54 13.62
CA MET A 190 -12.15 3.28 14.62
C MET A 190 -12.37 4.00 15.95
N ARG A 191 -13.15 5.07 15.98
CA ARG A 191 -13.37 5.83 17.22
C ARG A 191 -13.93 4.99 18.36
N ALA A 192 -14.86 4.08 18.08
CA ALA A 192 -15.44 3.22 19.11
C ALA A 192 -14.41 2.26 19.74
N PHE A 193 -13.31 1.97 19.05
CA PHE A 193 -12.20 1.19 19.63
C PHE A 193 -11.28 2.04 20.50
N PHE A 194 -10.86 3.22 20.00
CA PHE A 194 -9.82 4.02 20.63
C PHE A 194 -10.35 5.08 21.60
N GLU A 195 -11.63 5.48 21.47
CA GLU A 195 -12.27 6.52 22.31
C GLU A 195 -13.61 6.03 22.91
N PRO A 196 -13.70 4.78 23.46
CA PRO A 196 -14.94 4.26 24.01
C PRO A 196 -15.29 5.00 25.32
N ARG A 197 -16.59 5.19 25.56
CA ARG A 197 -17.11 5.71 26.83
C ARG A 197 -17.50 4.58 27.79
N VAL A 198 -17.93 3.45 27.23
CA VAL A 198 -18.32 2.27 28.01
C VAL A 198 -17.63 1.04 27.41
N VAL A 199 -16.84 0.36 28.26
CA VAL A 199 -16.11 -0.87 27.90
C VAL A 199 -16.67 -2.05 28.69
N ALA A 200 -17.15 -3.08 27.98
CA ALA A 200 -17.55 -4.35 28.57
C ALA A 200 -16.40 -5.37 28.43
N VAL A 201 -16.09 -6.11 29.49
CA VAL A 201 -15.08 -7.19 29.47
C VAL A 201 -15.78 -8.52 29.70
N ALA A 202 -16.09 -9.25 28.62
CA ALA A 202 -16.69 -10.58 28.68
C ALA A 202 -15.62 -11.66 28.92
N GLY A 203 -15.77 -12.41 30.01
CA GLY A 203 -14.75 -13.36 30.50
C GLY A 203 -13.84 -12.75 31.57
N ALA A 204 -14.20 -11.60 32.14
CA ALA A 204 -13.58 -11.10 33.37
C ALA A 204 -13.70 -12.12 34.49
N ASN A 205 -12.67 -12.27 35.32
CA ASN A 205 -12.61 -13.27 36.40
C ASN A 205 -12.15 -12.63 37.71
N ARG A 206 -12.57 -13.21 38.83
CA ARG A 206 -12.10 -12.76 40.16
C ARG A 206 -10.63 -13.09 40.43
N ALA A 207 -10.14 -14.20 39.86
CA ALA A 207 -8.76 -14.64 40.04
C ALA A 207 -7.80 -13.90 39.12
N ARG A 208 -6.73 -13.34 39.68
CA ARG A 208 -5.58 -12.79 38.92
C ARG A 208 -4.88 -13.90 38.12
N GLY A 209 -4.15 -13.53 37.07
CA GLY A 209 -3.44 -14.48 36.22
C GLY A 209 -4.31 -15.07 35.09
N LYS A 210 -5.56 -14.66 34.98
CA LYS A 210 -6.42 -14.95 33.81
C LYS A 210 -6.44 -13.73 32.88
N ILE A 211 -6.37 -13.92 31.58
CA ILE A 211 -6.29 -12.82 30.60
C ILE A 211 -7.40 -11.78 30.79
N GLY A 212 -8.66 -12.21 30.96
CA GLY A 212 -9.78 -11.29 31.19
C GLY A 212 -9.66 -10.48 32.48
N SER A 213 -9.07 -11.07 33.54
CA SER A 213 -8.80 -10.35 34.81
C SER A 213 -7.67 -9.33 34.63
N GLU A 214 -6.64 -9.68 33.87
CA GLU A 214 -5.51 -8.76 33.63
C GLU A 214 -5.95 -7.57 32.76
N ILE A 215 -6.79 -7.75 31.75
CA ILE A 215 -7.37 -6.66 30.95
C ILE A 215 -8.20 -5.73 31.85
N LEU A 216 -9.07 -6.30 32.70
CA LEU A 216 -9.89 -5.50 33.64
C LEU A 216 -9.00 -4.70 34.61
N HIS A 217 -7.98 -5.34 35.16
CA HIS A 217 -7.01 -4.68 36.05
C HIS A 217 -6.22 -3.59 35.35
N ASN A 218 -5.77 -3.84 34.11
CA ASN A 218 -5.00 -2.86 33.34
C ASN A 218 -5.83 -1.61 33.00
N LEU A 219 -7.10 -1.78 32.69
CA LEU A 219 -8.04 -0.67 32.48
C LEU A 219 -8.20 0.17 33.77
N LEU A 220 -8.36 -0.50 34.92
CA LEU A 220 -8.44 0.18 36.22
C LEU A 220 -7.11 0.88 36.60
N ALA A 221 -6.00 0.19 36.42
CA ALA A 221 -4.67 0.71 36.77
C ALA A 221 -4.25 1.89 35.88
N ALA A 222 -4.62 1.88 34.60
CA ALA A 222 -4.42 3.01 33.68
C ALA A 222 -5.29 4.21 34.05
N GLY A 223 -6.35 4.02 34.85
CA GLY A 223 -7.32 5.04 35.23
C GLY A 223 -8.23 5.39 34.02
N PHE A 224 -8.76 4.38 33.34
CA PHE A 224 -9.71 4.57 32.24
C PHE A 224 -10.81 5.55 32.63
N THR A 225 -11.06 6.56 31.83
CA THR A 225 -11.94 7.69 32.17
C THR A 225 -13.42 7.40 31.96
N GLY A 226 -13.73 6.32 31.23
CA GLY A 226 -15.11 5.89 30.95
C GLY A 226 -15.65 4.88 31.97
N THR A 227 -16.78 4.26 31.65
CA THR A 227 -17.42 3.23 32.46
C THR A 227 -16.88 1.85 32.10
N LEU A 228 -16.46 1.09 33.11
CA LEU A 228 -15.93 -0.26 32.93
C LEU A 228 -16.91 -1.27 33.52
N VAL A 229 -17.29 -2.27 32.71
CA VAL A 229 -18.33 -3.26 33.10
C VAL A 229 -17.81 -4.68 32.88
N PRO A 230 -17.52 -5.43 33.96
CA PRO A 230 -17.20 -6.84 33.84
C PRO A 230 -18.45 -7.68 33.52
N VAL A 231 -18.27 -8.69 32.64
CA VAL A 231 -19.32 -9.65 32.30
C VAL A 231 -18.85 -11.07 32.67
N HIS A 232 -19.65 -11.73 33.54
CA HIS A 232 -19.34 -13.07 34.05
C HIS A 232 -20.62 -13.85 34.31
N PRO A 233 -20.70 -15.16 33.99
CA PRO A 233 -21.95 -15.91 34.07
C PRO A 233 -22.56 -16.04 35.46
N THR A 234 -21.77 -15.95 36.53
CA THR A 234 -22.23 -16.18 37.91
C THR A 234 -21.81 -15.09 38.90
N ALA A 235 -20.78 -14.29 38.60
CA ALA A 235 -20.34 -13.26 39.55
C ALA A 235 -21.28 -12.03 39.44
N THR A 236 -21.58 -11.42 40.59
CA THR A 236 -22.30 -10.16 40.72
C THR A 236 -21.40 -8.95 40.91
N GLU A 237 -20.15 -9.21 41.29
CA GLU A 237 -19.12 -8.18 41.50
C GLU A 237 -17.74 -8.74 41.16
N ILE A 238 -16.91 -7.95 40.45
CA ILE A 238 -15.50 -8.25 40.16
C ILE A 238 -14.71 -6.97 40.31
N ALA A 239 -13.63 -7.01 41.08
CA ALA A 239 -12.72 -5.89 41.32
C ALA A 239 -13.43 -4.60 41.82
N GLY A 240 -14.48 -4.73 42.63
CA GLY A 240 -15.27 -3.59 43.14
C GLY A 240 -16.28 -3.01 42.12
N LEU A 241 -16.45 -3.65 40.98
CA LEU A 241 -17.39 -3.25 39.96
C LEU A 241 -18.56 -4.23 39.88
N SER A 242 -19.79 -3.69 39.68
CA SER A 242 -20.97 -4.52 39.42
C SER A 242 -20.79 -5.33 38.15
N ALA A 243 -20.96 -6.63 38.22
CA ALA A 243 -20.83 -7.55 37.11
C ALA A 243 -22.19 -8.04 36.60
N TYR A 244 -22.33 -8.16 35.28
CA TYR A 244 -23.54 -8.63 34.61
C TYR A 244 -23.34 -10.03 34.03
N ARG A 245 -24.43 -10.79 33.87
CA ARG A 245 -24.33 -12.14 33.31
C ARG A 245 -24.07 -12.12 31.80
N ARG A 246 -24.64 -11.15 31.11
CA ARG A 246 -24.56 -10.97 29.65
C ARG A 246 -24.31 -9.51 29.32
N VAL A 247 -23.74 -9.25 28.14
CA VAL A 247 -23.55 -7.89 27.66
C VAL A 247 -24.90 -7.18 27.45
N SER A 248 -25.90 -7.91 26.98
CA SER A 248 -27.28 -7.40 26.82
C SER A 248 -27.93 -6.92 28.11
N ASP A 249 -27.52 -7.45 29.27
CA ASP A 249 -28.09 -7.08 30.58
C ASP A 249 -27.52 -5.73 31.11
N ILE A 250 -26.45 -5.21 30.51
CA ILE A 250 -25.83 -3.94 30.90
C ILE A 250 -26.78 -2.76 30.62
N PRO A 251 -27.07 -1.89 31.59
CA PRO A 251 -27.87 -0.69 31.33
C PRO A 251 -27.17 0.29 30.38
N GLY A 252 -27.95 0.98 29.53
CA GLY A 252 -27.41 1.97 28.60
C GLY A 252 -26.67 1.35 27.39
N THR A 253 -25.80 2.13 26.77
CA THR A 253 -25.01 1.73 25.59
C THR A 253 -23.67 1.13 25.99
N VAL A 254 -23.11 0.26 25.16
CA VAL A 254 -21.76 -0.28 25.28
C VAL A 254 -21.04 0.02 23.95
N ASP A 255 -19.94 0.75 24.02
CA ASP A 255 -19.19 1.15 22.81
C ASP A 255 -18.22 0.06 22.36
N LEU A 256 -17.46 -0.53 23.31
CA LEU A 256 -16.43 -1.54 23.06
C LEU A 256 -16.69 -2.78 23.92
N ALA A 257 -16.69 -3.95 23.30
CA ALA A 257 -16.71 -5.24 23.99
C ALA A 257 -15.36 -5.96 23.81
N MET A 258 -14.67 -6.25 24.92
CA MET A 258 -13.50 -7.10 24.97
C MET A 258 -13.94 -8.52 25.26
N ILE A 259 -13.71 -9.45 24.32
CA ILE A 259 -14.17 -10.84 24.42
C ILE A 259 -12.96 -11.74 24.74
N VAL A 260 -13.00 -12.36 25.92
CA VAL A 260 -11.94 -13.20 26.48
C VAL A 260 -12.53 -14.52 27.02
N VAL A 261 -13.42 -15.11 26.24
CA VAL A 261 -14.07 -16.39 26.58
C VAL A 261 -13.46 -17.52 25.74
N PRO A 262 -13.62 -18.81 26.10
CA PRO A 262 -13.18 -19.92 25.24
C PRO A 262 -13.73 -19.83 23.82
N ALA A 263 -12.94 -20.28 22.82
CA ALA A 263 -13.26 -20.14 21.40
C ALA A 263 -14.68 -20.62 21.02
N GLY A 264 -15.17 -21.70 21.70
CA GLY A 264 -16.52 -22.24 21.49
C GLY A 264 -17.64 -21.30 21.93
N GLU A 265 -17.38 -20.36 22.84
CA GLU A 265 -18.36 -19.42 23.39
C GLU A 265 -18.34 -18.06 22.71
N VAL A 266 -17.31 -17.79 21.88
CA VAL A 266 -17.10 -16.48 21.23
C VAL A 266 -18.28 -16.09 20.36
N LEU A 267 -18.79 -16.98 19.52
CA LEU A 267 -19.90 -16.68 18.60
C LEU A 267 -21.18 -16.30 19.34
N ALA A 268 -21.52 -17.02 20.43
CA ALA A 268 -22.67 -16.70 21.27
C ALA A 268 -22.51 -15.37 22.00
N THR A 269 -21.31 -15.08 22.49
CA THR A 269 -20.98 -13.80 23.12
C THR A 269 -21.06 -12.63 22.14
N VAL A 270 -20.62 -12.85 20.89
CA VAL A 270 -20.75 -11.84 19.82
C VAL A 270 -22.21 -11.60 19.46
N ASP A 271 -23.04 -12.65 19.37
CA ASP A 271 -24.50 -12.49 19.15
C ASP A 271 -25.14 -11.64 20.27
N ASP A 272 -24.71 -11.84 21.50
CA ASP A 272 -25.15 -11.05 22.64
C ASP A 272 -24.70 -9.57 22.55
N CYS A 273 -23.45 -9.32 22.14
CA CYS A 273 -22.94 -7.96 21.87
C CYS A 273 -23.72 -7.28 20.73
N ILE A 274 -24.02 -8.01 19.66
CA ILE A 274 -24.83 -7.50 18.53
C ILE A 274 -26.23 -7.12 19.00
N SER A 275 -26.88 -7.98 19.79
CA SER A 275 -28.21 -7.70 20.34
C SER A 275 -28.24 -6.46 21.23
N LYS A 276 -27.13 -6.14 21.88
CA LYS A 276 -26.92 -4.92 22.68
C LYS A 276 -26.67 -3.67 21.82
N GLY A 277 -26.30 -3.83 20.57
CA GLY A 277 -25.92 -2.73 19.67
C GLY A 277 -24.47 -2.27 19.85
N VAL A 278 -23.58 -3.16 20.29
CA VAL A 278 -22.13 -2.87 20.41
C VAL A 278 -21.55 -2.68 19.02
N ARG A 279 -20.85 -1.54 18.79
CA ARG A 279 -20.27 -1.22 17.50
C ARG A 279 -18.85 -1.74 17.29
N ALA A 280 -18.04 -1.82 18.35
CA ALA A 280 -16.66 -2.25 18.33
C ALA A 280 -16.47 -3.51 19.16
N ILE A 281 -15.98 -4.58 18.56
CA ILE A 281 -15.76 -5.88 19.20
C ILE A 281 -14.27 -6.24 19.08
N CYS A 282 -13.60 -6.52 20.20
CA CYS A 282 -12.24 -6.99 20.22
C CYS A 282 -12.18 -8.41 20.78
N VAL A 283 -11.80 -9.39 19.95
CA VAL A 283 -11.73 -10.80 20.36
C VAL A 283 -10.28 -11.17 20.64
N ILE A 284 -9.97 -11.34 21.93
CA ILE A 284 -8.63 -11.77 22.38
C ILE A 284 -8.42 -13.26 22.16
N SER A 285 -9.49 -14.05 22.30
CA SER A 285 -9.46 -15.51 22.26
C SER A 285 -8.82 -16.05 20.96
N ALA A 286 -7.97 -17.05 21.11
CA ALA A 286 -7.41 -17.87 20.04
C ALA A 286 -8.34 -19.05 19.70
N GLY A 287 -8.00 -19.86 18.68
CA GLY A 287 -8.77 -21.01 18.23
C GLY A 287 -9.54 -20.75 16.92
N PHE A 288 -9.00 -19.89 16.06
CA PHE A 288 -9.57 -19.46 14.78
C PHE A 288 -8.67 -19.89 13.61
N SER A 289 -8.44 -19.05 12.62
CA SER A 289 -7.75 -19.42 11.37
C SER A 289 -6.34 -20.03 11.59
N GLU A 290 -5.68 -19.71 12.67
CA GLU A 290 -4.40 -20.29 13.09
C GLU A 290 -4.53 -21.78 13.50
N CYS A 291 -5.73 -22.26 13.79
CA CYS A 291 -6.00 -23.66 14.18
C CYS A 291 -6.47 -24.55 13.00
N GLY A 292 -6.18 -24.18 11.76
CA GLY A 292 -6.48 -25.03 10.59
C GLY A 292 -7.90 -24.83 10.03
N ALA A 293 -8.47 -25.87 9.40
CA ALA A 293 -9.71 -25.76 8.62
C ALA A 293 -10.94 -25.35 9.47
N ASP A 294 -11.13 -26.02 10.62
CA ASP A 294 -12.26 -25.74 11.52
C ASP A 294 -12.15 -24.34 12.12
N GLY A 295 -10.94 -23.91 12.43
CA GLY A 295 -10.68 -22.54 12.90
C GLY A 295 -11.00 -21.51 11.83
N ARG A 296 -10.61 -21.75 10.57
CA ARG A 296 -10.98 -20.86 9.45
C ARG A 296 -12.48 -20.77 9.25
N ALA A 297 -13.21 -21.89 9.34
CA ALA A 297 -14.66 -21.89 9.23
C ALA A 297 -15.31 -21.07 10.35
N ARG A 298 -14.82 -21.19 11.59
CA ARG A 298 -15.26 -20.42 12.75
C ARG A 298 -14.99 -18.92 12.57
N GLU A 299 -13.81 -18.56 12.07
CA GLU A 299 -13.46 -17.16 11.79
C GLU A 299 -14.33 -16.56 10.70
N ALA A 300 -14.58 -17.30 9.61
CA ALA A 300 -15.47 -16.86 8.54
C ALA A 300 -16.89 -16.56 9.05
N LEU A 301 -17.43 -17.45 9.91
CA LEU A 301 -18.73 -17.24 10.53
C LEU A 301 -18.76 -16.04 11.50
N LEU A 302 -17.68 -15.84 12.26
CA LEU A 302 -17.51 -14.68 13.14
C LEU A 302 -17.56 -13.37 12.33
N VAL A 303 -16.78 -13.30 11.26
CA VAL A 303 -16.70 -12.13 10.37
C VAL A 303 -18.06 -11.86 9.72
N GLU A 304 -18.72 -12.90 9.23
CA GLU A 304 -20.05 -12.76 8.61
C GLU A 304 -21.06 -12.15 9.59
N LYS A 305 -21.12 -12.67 10.82
CA LYS A 305 -22.04 -12.16 11.86
C LYS A 305 -21.78 -10.69 12.19
N VAL A 306 -20.52 -10.33 12.43
CA VAL A 306 -20.11 -8.97 12.81
C VAL A 306 -20.43 -7.98 11.69
N ARG A 307 -20.07 -8.29 10.46
CA ARG A 307 -20.31 -7.42 9.29
C ARG A 307 -21.78 -7.27 8.97
N ARG A 308 -22.56 -8.37 9.05
CA ARG A 308 -24.01 -8.34 8.83
C ARG A 308 -24.74 -7.45 9.83
N ALA A 309 -24.21 -7.36 11.05
CA ALA A 309 -24.72 -6.48 12.10
C ALA A 309 -24.26 -5.01 11.99
N GLY A 310 -23.38 -4.70 11.03
CA GLY A 310 -22.79 -3.36 10.87
C GLY A 310 -21.71 -3.03 11.91
N CYS A 311 -21.20 -4.02 12.64
CA CYS A 311 -20.16 -3.88 13.64
C CYS A 311 -18.75 -4.04 13.02
N ARG A 312 -17.71 -3.64 13.78
CA ARG A 312 -16.32 -3.86 13.41
C ARG A 312 -15.62 -4.77 14.42
N LEU A 313 -14.61 -5.49 13.95
CA LEU A 313 -13.90 -6.52 14.73
C LEU A 313 -12.38 -6.30 14.70
N ILE A 314 -11.73 -6.25 15.87
CA ILE A 314 -10.29 -6.44 16.05
C ILE A 314 -10.02 -7.86 16.54
N GLY A 315 -9.01 -8.52 15.97
CA GLY A 315 -8.69 -9.91 16.24
C GLY A 315 -9.35 -10.86 15.23
N PRO A 316 -9.66 -12.10 15.59
CA PRO A 316 -9.36 -12.78 16.86
C PRO A 316 -7.87 -13.03 17.08
N ASN A 317 -7.51 -13.73 18.19
CA ASN A 317 -6.14 -14.10 18.51
C ASN A 317 -5.21 -12.87 18.60
N CYS A 318 -5.59 -11.85 19.36
CA CYS A 318 -4.86 -10.60 19.51
C CYS A 318 -4.55 -10.27 20.97
N MET A 319 -3.71 -9.25 21.18
CA MET A 319 -3.34 -8.79 22.53
C MET A 319 -4.30 -7.72 23.07
N GLY A 320 -5.08 -7.10 22.19
CA GLY A 320 -5.92 -5.95 22.51
C GLY A 320 -5.35 -4.62 22.01
N LEU A 321 -5.80 -3.54 22.61
CA LEU A 321 -5.47 -2.18 22.19
C LEU A 321 -5.32 -1.24 23.41
N LEU A 322 -4.58 -0.14 23.20
CA LEU A 322 -4.44 0.92 24.17
C LEU A 322 -4.46 2.32 23.53
N ASN A 323 -4.85 3.31 24.32
CA ASN A 323 -4.76 4.73 23.99
C ASN A 323 -4.27 5.49 25.24
N THR A 324 -3.16 6.21 25.11
CA THR A 324 -2.54 6.93 26.22
C THR A 324 -3.07 8.34 26.42
N ASP A 325 -4.02 8.78 25.60
CA ASP A 325 -4.63 10.10 25.75
C ASP A 325 -5.19 10.27 27.17
N PRO A 326 -4.83 11.35 27.89
CA PRO A 326 -5.37 11.65 29.22
C PRO A 326 -6.89 11.73 29.29
N ALA A 327 -7.56 12.07 28.18
CA ALA A 327 -9.00 12.10 28.10
C ALA A 327 -9.65 10.70 28.02
N VAL A 328 -8.87 9.64 27.75
CA VAL A 328 -9.36 8.26 27.55
C VAL A 328 -8.66 7.28 28.50
N ARG A 329 -7.32 7.25 28.50
CA ARG A 329 -6.48 6.38 29.35
C ARG A 329 -6.85 4.89 29.25
N LEU A 330 -7.04 4.41 28.02
CA LEU A 330 -7.45 3.04 27.74
C LEU A 330 -6.23 2.11 27.74
N ASN A 331 -6.25 1.07 28.60
CA ASN A 331 -5.35 -0.09 28.48
C ASN A 331 -6.17 -1.38 28.43
N ALA A 332 -6.77 -1.64 27.30
CA ALA A 332 -7.53 -2.86 27.00
C ALA A 332 -6.63 -3.97 26.42
N THR A 333 -5.40 -4.08 26.94
CA THR A 333 -4.45 -5.16 26.62
C THR A 333 -4.19 -6.02 27.86
N PHE A 334 -3.66 -7.21 27.66
CA PHE A 334 -3.14 -8.01 28.77
C PHE A 334 -1.65 -7.77 29.08
N SER A 335 -1.06 -6.71 28.50
CA SER A 335 0.30 -6.30 28.82
C SER A 335 0.38 -5.67 30.21
N PRO A 336 1.35 -6.07 31.04
CA PRO A 336 1.61 -5.40 32.33
C PRO A 336 2.24 -4.00 32.14
N VAL A 337 2.65 -3.67 30.90
CA VAL A 337 3.30 -2.40 30.57
C VAL A 337 2.28 -1.43 29.98
N TYR A 338 2.17 -0.26 30.60
CA TYR A 338 1.51 0.91 30.02
C TYR A 338 2.61 1.91 29.64
N PRO A 339 2.81 2.18 28.36
CA PRO A 339 3.90 3.04 27.89
C PRO A 339 3.66 4.51 28.23
N PRO A 340 4.71 5.36 28.23
CA PRO A 340 4.55 6.80 28.39
C PRO A 340 3.73 7.37 27.22
N ARG A 341 3.02 8.45 27.50
CA ARG A 341 2.29 9.20 26.47
C ARG A 341 3.24 9.83 25.47
N GLY A 342 2.89 9.76 24.18
CA GLY A 342 3.64 10.42 23.14
C GLY A 342 2.91 10.46 21.80
N HIS A 343 3.67 10.45 20.71
CA HIS A 343 3.16 10.70 19.37
C HIS A 343 3.35 9.54 18.39
N VAL A 344 3.75 8.38 18.87
CA VAL A 344 3.96 7.18 18.05
C VAL A 344 2.75 6.28 18.13
N ALA A 345 2.08 6.03 17.01
CA ALA A 345 1.05 4.99 16.93
C ALA A 345 1.64 3.69 16.39
N MET A 346 1.17 2.54 16.88
CA MET A 346 1.72 1.27 16.48
C MET A 346 0.67 0.18 16.29
N SER A 347 0.84 -0.58 15.19
CA SER A 347 0.09 -1.83 14.95
C SER A 347 1.03 -3.02 14.84
N THR A 348 0.63 -4.13 15.48
CA THR A 348 1.29 -5.42 15.35
C THR A 348 0.31 -6.53 14.99
N GLN A 349 0.74 -7.48 14.16
CA GLN A 349 -0.02 -8.69 13.87
C GLN A 349 0.29 -9.81 14.87
N SER A 350 1.37 -9.68 15.64
CA SER A 350 1.77 -10.65 16.67
C SER A 350 1.41 -10.16 18.07
N GLY A 351 0.59 -10.95 18.80
CA GLY A 351 0.23 -10.64 20.19
C GLY A 351 1.43 -10.76 21.13
N ALA A 352 2.18 -11.84 21.06
CA ALA A 352 3.34 -12.08 21.91
C ALA A 352 4.45 -11.05 21.71
N LEU A 353 4.73 -10.70 20.45
CA LEU A 353 5.71 -9.67 20.11
C LEU A 353 5.27 -8.28 20.61
N GLY A 354 3.96 -8.02 20.64
CA GLY A 354 3.41 -6.78 21.18
C GLY A 354 3.82 -6.51 22.63
N LEU A 355 3.92 -7.55 23.47
CA LEU A 355 4.41 -7.42 24.83
C LEU A 355 5.86 -6.90 24.87
N ALA A 356 6.74 -7.55 24.10
CA ALA A 356 8.15 -7.16 24.02
C ALA A 356 8.33 -5.74 23.43
N ILE A 357 7.51 -5.40 22.45
CA ILE A 357 7.49 -4.08 21.81
C ILE A 357 7.12 -2.98 22.80
N LEU A 358 6.07 -3.15 23.60
CA LEU A 358 5.65 -2.15 24.59
C LEU A 358 6.69 -1.99 25.70
N ASP A 359 7.32 -3.08 26.13
CA ASP A 359 8.40 -3.05 27.10
C ASP A 359 9.63 -2.31 26.53
N TYR A 360 9.98 -2.59 25.29
CA TYR A 360 11.10 -1.93 24.61
C TYR A 360 10.84 -0.43 24.40
N ALA A 361 9.63 -0.05 23.97
CA ALA A 361 9.23 1.34 23.82
C ALA A 361 9.32 2.10 25.16
N LYS A 362 8.85 1.48 26.26
CA LYS A 362 8.97 2.06 27.59
C LYS A 362 10.42 2.25 28.01
N ARG A 363 11.28 1.26 27.77
CA ARG A 363 12.72 1.31 28.10
C ARG A 363 13.47 2.41 27.33
N LEU A 364 13.08 2.67 26.08
CA LEU A 364 13.64 3.73 25.24
C LEU A 364 12.96 5.09 25.46
N ASP A 365 12.00 5.18 26.38
CA ASP A 365 11.16 6.38 26.62
C ASP A 365 10.45 6.89 25.34
N ILE A 366 10.11 5.96 24.43
CA ILE A 366 9.32 6.29 23.26
C ILE A 366 7.87 6.41 23.65
N GLY A 367 7.35 7.62 23.57
CA GLY A 367 5.97 7.91 23.89
C GLY A 367 5.01 7.36 22.83
N ILE A 368 4.09 6.50 23.28
CA ILE A 368 3.05 5.90 22.42
C ILE A 368 1.77 6.73 22.50
N SER A 369 1.15 7.07 21.38
CA SER A 369 -0.19 7.65 21.33
C SER A 369 -1.27 6.56 21.45
N SER A 370 -1.17 5.54 20.61
CA SER A 370 -2.04 4.38 20.64
C SER A 370 -1.33 3.13 20.12
N PHE A 371 -1.78 1.97 20.58
CA PHE A 371 -1.24 0.68 20.15
C PHE A 371 -2.39 -0.29 19.89
N VAL A 372 -2.23 -1.18 18.90
CA VAL A 372 -3.18 -2.25 18.65
C VAL A 372 -2.50 -3.51 18.13
N SER A 373 -2.88 -4.65 18.70
CA SER A 373 -2.59 -5.96 18.11
C SER A 373 -3.81 -6.40 17.34
N VAL A 374 -3.66 -6.59 16.02
CA VAL A 374 -4.77 -7.01 15.15
C VAL A 374 -4.93 -8.52 15.01
N GLY A 375 -4.01 -9.31 15.58
CA GLY A 375 -4.07 -10.77 15.56
C GLY A 375 -4.22 -11.34 14.14
N ASN A 376 -5.22 -12.21 13.95
CA ASN A 376 -5.53 -12.80 12.65
C ASN A 376 -6.00 -11.76 11.60
N LYS A 377 -6.34 -10.54 12.01
CA LYS A 377 -6.74 -9.46 11.12
C LYS A 377 -7.99 -9.83 10.27
N ALA A 378 -8.98 -10.42 10.91
CA ALA A 378 -10.15 -10.95 10.23
C ALA A 378 -11.07 -9.85 9.63
N ASP A 379 -11.06 -8.63 10.23
CA ASP A 379 -11.81 -7.47 9.73
C ASP A 379 -10.97 -6.21 9.72
N VAL A 380 -10.66 -5.60 10.88
CA VAL A 380 -9.81 -4.41 10.98
C VAL A 380 -8.37 -4.76 10.60
N SER A 381 -7.78 -3.95 9.76
CA SER A 381 -6.44 -4.15 9.20
C SER A 381 -5.56 -2.90 9.34
N GLY A 382 -4.30 -2.99 8.93
CA GLY A 382 -3.41 -1.83 8.88
C GLY A 382 -3.94 -0.69 8.03
N ASN A 383 -4.73 -0.97 7.00
CA ASN A 383 -5.34 0.05 6.14
C ASN A 383 -6.33 0.95 6.89
N ASP A 384 -7.10 0.37 7.80
CA ASP A 384 -8.04 1.08 8.68
C ASP A 384 -7.28 1.99 9.65
N LEU A 385 -6.26 1.42 10.26
CA LEU A 385 -5.48 2.08 11.30
C LEU A 385 -4.65 3.24 10.77
N ILE A 386 -4.00 3.07 9.60
CA ILE A 386 -3.24 4.15 8.96
C ILE A 386 -4.17 5.33 8.65
N GLN A 387 -5.38 5.07 8.15
CA GLN A 387 -6.36 6.12 7.88
C GLN A 387 -6.83 6.83 9.17
N TYR A 388 -7.09 6.09 10.24
CA TYR A 388 -7.44 6.66 11.54
C TYR A 388 -6.31 7.55 12.07
N TRP A 389 -5.08 7.05 12.10
CA TRP A 389 -3.93 7.79 12.59
C TRP A 389 -3.52 8.98 11.70
N ALA A 390 -3.89 8.96 10.44
CA ALA A 390 -3.68 10.10 9.55
C ALA A 390 -4.38 11.36 10.06
N GLU A 391 -5.60 11.22 10.59
CA GLU A 391 -6.41 12.31 11.13
C GLU A 391 -6.19 12.57 12.63
N ASP A 392 -5.58 11.62 13.34
CA ASP A 392 -5.32 11.78 14.77
C ASP A 392 -4.22 12.84 15.02
N PRO A 393 -4.53 14.01 15.59
CA PRO A 393 -3.53 15.06 15.82
C PRO A 393 -2.49 14.68 16.89
N LYS A 394 -2.74 13.62 17.66
CA LYS A 394 -1.83 13.12 18.71
C LYS A 394 -0.79 12.16 18.14
N THR A 395 -0.95 11.72 16.89
CA THR A 395 -0.04 10.80 16.21
C THR A 395 0.78 11.53 15.16
N SER A 396 2.11 11.45 15.24
CA SER A 396 3.04 12.01 14.25
C SER A 396 3.85 10.95 13.50
N VAL A 397 4.00 9.74 14.06
CA VAL A 397 4.74 8.61 13.47
C VAL A 397 3.89 7.35 13.58
N ILE A 398 3.87 6.54 12.52
CA ILE A 398 3.12 5.28 12.46
C ILE A 398 4.10 4.13 12.32
N LEU A 399 4.04 3.16 13.23
CA LEU A 399 4.84 1.94 13.19
C LEU A 399 3.99 0.72 12.87
N LEU A 400 4.48 -0.12 11.97
CA LEU A 400 3.79 -1.33 11.53
C LEU A 400 4.69 -2.56 11.63
N TYR A 401 4.25 -3.56 12.38
CA TYR A 401 4.82 -4.91 12.28
C TYR A 401 3.86 -5.77 11.45
N LEU A 402 4.32 -6.20 10.28
CA LEU A 402 3.51 -6.87 9.26
C LEU A 402 3.99 -8.29 9.00
N GLU A 403 3.09 -9.28 9.12
CA GLU A 403 3.31 -10.65 8.66
C GLU A 403 2.68 -10.87 7.28
N SER A 404 1.54 -10.22 7.03
CA SER A 404 0.81 -10.30 5.75
C SER A 404 0.08 -8.99 5.46
N PHE A 405 -0.25 -8.78 4.19
CA PHE A 405 -1.14 -7.69 3.76
C PHE A 405 -2.58 -8.21 3.65
N GLY A 406 -3.56 -7.36 3.95
CA GLY A 406 -4.96 -7.62 3.64
C GLY A 406 -5.25 -7.31 2.17
N ASN A 407 -5.15 -6.03 1.82
CA ASN A 407 -5.25 -5.53 0.45
C ASN A 407 -4.02 -4.65 0.17
N PRO A 408 -2.95 -5.19 -0.45
CA PRO A 408 -1.71 -4.45 -0.65
C PRO A 408 -1.84 -3.29 -1.63
N LYS A 409 -2.71 -3.37 -2.62
CA LYS A 409 -2.99 -2.27 -3.54
C LYS A 409 -3.54 -1.06 -2.79
N LYS A 410 -4.58 -1.29 -2.00
CA LYS A 410 -5.17 -0.24 -1.14
C LYS A 410 -4.18 0.26 -0.08
N PHE A 411 -3.34 -0.64 0.47
CA PHE A 411 -2.27 -0.25 1.37
C PHE A 411 -1.32 0.75 0.71
N GLY A 412 -0.86 0.48 -0.52
CA GLY A 412 0.02 1.36 -1.27
C GLY A 412 -0.58 2.76 -1.51
N GLU A 413 -1.85 2.81 -1.92
CA GLU A 413 -2.60 4.06 -2.13
C GLU A 413 -2.72 4.89 -0.84
N ILE A 414 -3.13 4.26 0.27
CA ILE A 414 -3.28 4.90 1.57
C ILE A 414 -1.91 5.34 2.10
N ALA A 415 -0.91 4.46 2.08
CA ALA A 415 0.41 4.74 2.60
C ALA A 415 1.11 5.87 1.82
N ARG A 416 0.97 5.92 0.49
CA ARG A 416 1.49 7.01 -0.36
C ARG A 416 0.87 8.35 0.03
N ARG A 417 -0.44 8.41 0.27
CA ARG A 417 -1.13 9.63 0.69
C ARG A 417 -0.72 10.05 2.11
N VAL A 418 -0.82 9.15 3.07
CA VAL A 418 -0.54 9.43 4.49
C VAL A 418 0.95 9.70 4.72
N GLY A 419 1.83 8.96 4.05
CA GLY A 419 3.28 9.13 4.14
C GLY A 419 3.79 10.53 3.73
N ARG A 420 2.99 11.33 3.02
CA ARG A 420 3.33 12.74 2.73
C ARG A 420 3.22 13.65 3.94
N THR A 421 2.40 13.29 4.90
CA THR A 421 2.14 14.08 6.12
C THR A 421 2.72 13.43 7.36
N LYS A 422 2.58 12.12 7.50
CA LYS A 422 3.06 11.34 8.65
C LYS A 422 3.91 10.16 8.18
N PRO A 423 5.17 10.04 8.64
CA PRO A 423 6.02 8.91 8.28
C PRO A 423 5.45 7.59 8.78
N ILE A 424 5.54 6.57 7.91
CA ILE A 424 5.17 5.20 8.20
C ILE A 424 6.44 4.35 8.19
N VAL A 425 6.77 3.72 9.31
CA VAL A 425 7.91 2.82 9.43
C VAL A 425 7.40 1.38 9.57
N ALA A 426 7.96 0.46 8.80
CA ALA A 426 7.46 -0.91 8.79
C ALA A 426 8.57 -1.96 8.86
N VAL A 427 8.35 -2.98 9.69
CA VAL A 427 9.05 -4.26 9.64
C VAL A 427 8.14 -5.29 9.00
N LYS A 428 8.61 -5.94 7.92
CA LYS A 428 7.91 -7.06 7.27
C LYS A 428 8.60 -8.38 7.62
N ALA A 429 7.89 -9.22 8.35
CA ALA A 429 8.33 -10.59 8.65
C ALA A 429 8.10 -11.54 7.46
N GLY A 430 8.83 -12.67 7.42
CA GLY A 430 8.67 -13.67 6.36
C GLY A 430 9.37 -13.28 5.05
N ARG A 431 10.55 -12.71 5.11
CA ARG A 431 11.36 -12.25 3.95
C ARG A 431 12.08 -13.38 3.22
N SER A 432 12.66 -14.29 4.00
CA SER A 432 13.36 -15.45 3.44
C SER A 432 12.40 -16.59 3.10
N THR A 433 12.81 -17.54 2.28
CA THR A 433 12.01 -18.73 1.97
C THR A 433 11.60 -19.50 3.23
N ALA A 434 12.49 -19.61 4.22
CA ALA A 434 12.20 -20.23 5.50
C ALA A 434 11.22 -19.39 6.33
N GLY A 435 11.43 -18.07 6.40
CA GLY A 435 10.54 -17.14 7.09
C GLY A 435 9.15 -17.09 6.46
N SER A 436 9.06 -17.11 5.12
CA SER A 436 7.79 -17.15 4.40
C SER A 436 6.99 -18.42 4.69
N ARG A 437 7.64 -19.59 4.76
CA ARG A 437 6.97 -20.84 5.17
C ARG A 437 6.48 -20.78 6.61
N ALA A 438 7.29 -20.23 7.52
CA ALA A 438 6.89 -20.05 8.92
C ALA A 438 5.70 -19.10 9.05
N ALA A 439 5.72 -17.96 8.37
CA ALA A 439 4.62 -16.98 8.37
C ALA A 439 3.33 -17.58 7.79
N ALA A 440 3.41 -18.31 6.66
CA ALA A 440 2.26 -18.99 6.07
C ALA A 440 1.66 -20.05 7.00
N SER A 441 2.49 -20.80 7.73
CA SER A 441 2.04 -21.78 8.72
C SER A 441 1.38 -21.12 9.93
N HIS A 442 1.84 -19.94 10.33
CA HIS A 442 1.35 -19.23 11.51
C HIS A 442 0.06 -18.44 11.23
N THR A 443 -0.04 -17.78 10.07
CA THR A 443 -1.16 -16.87 9.75
C THR A 443 -2.16 -17.45 8.74
N GLY A 444 -1.83 -18.57 8.09
CA GLY A 444 -2.61 -19.12 6.98
C GLY A 444 -2.64 -18.26 5.72
N ALA A 445 -1.87 -17.18 5.69
CA ALA A 445 -1.79 -16.27 4.55
C ALA A 445 -0.76 -16.75 3.52
N LEU A 446 -0.99 -16.42 2.23
CA LEU A 446 -0.02 -16.67 1.17
C LEU A 446 1.26 -15.87 1.43
N ALA A 447 2.42 -16.52 1.30
CA ALA A 447 3.72 -15.88 1.39
C ALA A 447 3.88 -14.87 0.25
N SER A 448 4.21 -13.62 0.57
CA SER A 448 4.48 -12.59 -0.42
C SER A 448 5.97 -12.59 -0.80
N ASN A 449 6.26 -12.38 -2.09
CA ASN A 449 7.62 -12.20 -2.57
C ASN A 449 8.20 -10.89 -1.99
N ASP A 450 9.37 -10.96 -1.36
CA ASP A 450 10.01 -9.82 -0.69
C ASP A 450 10.35 -8.67 -1.65
N VAL A 451 10.67 -8.99 -2.90
CA VAL A 451 10.94 -8.01 -3.97
C VAL A 451 9.72 -7.14 -4.25
N VAL A 452 8.52 -7.75 -4.27
CA VAL A 452 7.26 -7.03 -4.51
C VAL A 452 6.91 -6.12 -3.32
N VAL A 453 7.18 -6.59 -2.11
CA VAL A 453 7.00 -5.79 -0.88
C VAL A 453 7.96 -4.60 -0.86
N GLU A 454 9.21 -4.80 -1.29
CA GLU A 454 10.18 -3.71 -1.42
C GLU A 454 9.71 -2.65 -2.42
N ALA A 455 9.23 -3.07 -3.59
CA ALA A 455 8.66 -2.18 -4.60
C ALA A 455 7.48 -1.37 -4.03
N LEU A 456 6.55 -2.04 -3.33
CA LEU A 456 5.41 -1.40 -2.68
C LEU A 456 5.83 -0.32 -1.69
N PHE A 457 6.80 -0.64 -0.81
CA PHE A 457 7.26 0.29 0.22
C PHE A 457 8.00 1.49 -0.39
N LYS A 458 8.87 1.27 -1.36
CA LYS A 458 9.57 2.37 -2.07
C LYS A 458 8.59 3.33 -2.74
N GLN A 459 7.60 2.82 -3.48
CA GLN A 459 6.61 3.66 -4.16
C GLN A 459 5.68 4.39 -3.19
N SER A 460 5.34 3.78 -2.07
CA SER A 460 4.44 4.35 -1.07
C SER A 460 5.13 5.21 -0.01
N GLY A 461 6.48 5.32 -0.05
CA GLY A 461 7.25 6.10 0.92
C GLY A 461 7.27 5.50 2.33
N VAL A 462 6.98 4.20 2.45
CA VAL A 462 7.10 3.49 3.72
C VAL A 462 8.56 3.25 4.01
N ILE A 463 9.01 3.69 5.17
CA ILE A 463 10.37 3.47 5.65
C ILE A 463 10.49 2.01 6.08
N ARG A 464 11.13 1.20 5.25
CA ARG A 464 11.37 -0.20 5.57
C ARG A 464 12.54 -0.36 6.53
N THR A 465 12.34 -1.19 7.54
CA THR A 465 13.40 -1.66 8.43
C THR A 465 13.41 -3.18 8.49
N ASP A 466 14.61 -3.74 8.69
CA ASP A 466 14.80 -5.20 8.69
C ASP A 466 14.73 -5.79 10.09
N ARG A 467 15.01 -4.98 11.10
CA ARG A 467 15.03 -5.34 12.50
C ARG A 467 14.11 -4.42 13.30
N LEU A 468 13.58 -4.94 14.41
CA LEU A 468 12.75 -4.13 15.32
C LEU A 468 13.55 -3.00 15.96
N GLU A 469 14.81 -3.23 16.30
CA GLU A 469 15.70 -2.17 16.82
C GLU A 469 15.78 -1.01 15.83
N ASP A 470 16.07 -1.29 14.55
CA ASP A 470 16.14 -0.26 13.50
C ASP A 470 14.82 0.52 13.38
N MET A 471 13.66 -0.14 13.56
CA MET A 471 12.35 0.53 13.53
C MET A 471 12.23 1.54 14.67
N PHE A 472 12.67 1.18 15.86
CA PHE A 472 12.67 2.08 17.01
C PHE A 472 13.71 3.18 16.90
N ASP A 473 14.89 2.90 16.34
CA ASP A 473 15.92 3.90 16.06
C ASP A 473 15.40 5.00 15.13
N VAL A 474 14.71 4.59 14.06
CA VAL A 474 14.04 5.52 13.11
C VAL A 474 12.89 6.26 13.80
N ALA A 475 12.07 5.55 14.60
CA ALA A 475 10.95 6.15 15.32
C ALA A 475 11.42 7.24 16.30
N THR A 476 12.50 6.97 17.03
CA THR A 476 13.11 7.92 17.98
C THR A 476 13.57 9.19 17.25
N LEU A 477 14.23 9.04 16.09
CA LEU A 477 14.63 10.20 15.27
C LEU A 477 13.42 11.02 14.82
N LEU A 478 12.43 10.35 14.23
CA LEU A 478 11.22 11.00 13.67
C LEU A 478 10.32 11.66 14.74
N SER A 479 10.36 11.16 15.97
CA SER A 479 9.55 11.70 17.08
C SER A 479 10.14 12.97 17.68
N HIS A 480 11.44 13.20 17.54
CA HIS A 480 12.14 14.26 18.27
C HIS A 480 12.86 15.27 17.40
N GLN A 481 13.12 14.94 16.12
CA GLN A 481 13.93 15.75 15.23
C GLN A 481 13.22 16.03 13.90
N PRO A 482 13.51 17.17 13.27
CA PRO A 482 13.00 17.47 11.93
C PRO A 482 13.58 16.49 10.90
N ILE A 483 12.85 16.31 9.80
CA ILE A 483 13.33 15.49 8.67
C ILE A 483 14.42 16.26 7.92
N PRO A 484 15.60 15.67 7.64
CA PRO A 484 16.67 16.32 6.94
C PRO A 484 16.28 16.69 5.51
N ARG A 485 16.80 17.80 5.00
CA ARG A 485 16.55 18.25 3.62
C ARG A 485 17.26 17.42 2.56
N GLY A 486 18.33 16.74 2.94
CA GLY A 486 19.16 15.93 2.05
C GLY A 486 20.09 14.99 2.80
N PRO A 487 20.97 14.29 2.08
CA PRO A 487 21.85 13.27 2.62
C PRO A 487 23.17 13.81 3.20
N ARG A 488 23.41 15.13 3.25
CA ARG A 488 24.68 15.73 3.61
C ARG A 488 24.85 15.83 5.14
N VAL A 489 25.80 15.08 5.69
CA VAL A 489 25.99 14.93 7.13
C VAL A 489 27.32 15.53 7.58
N ALA A 490 27.32 16.26 8.68
CA ALA A 490 28.53 16.59 9.42
C ALA A 490 28.66 15.68 10.65
N ILE A 491 29.87 15.25 10.96
CA ILE A 491 30.17 14.45 12.14
C ILE A 491 31.02 15.33 13.06
N LEU A 492 30.58 15.44 14.33
CA LEU A 492 31.28 16.13 15.41
C LEU A 492 31.65 15.10 16.46
N THR A 493 32.92 14.99 16.82
CA THR A 493 33.40 13.97 17.75
C THR A 493 34.51 14.49 18.66
N ASN A 494 34.72 13.84 19.83
CA ASN A 494 35.89 14.02 20.66
C ASN A 494 36.88 12.83 20.56
N ALA A 495 36.65 11.92 19.58
CA ALA A 495 37.50 10.74 19.43
C ALA A 495 37.56 10.31 17.95
N GLY A 496 38.76 10.12 17.41
CA GLY A 496 38.97 9.79 15.98
C GLY A 496 38.36 8.46 15.57
N GLY A 497 38.50 7.40 16.38
CA GLY A 497 37.97 6.06 16.04
C GLY A 497 36.51 6.03 15.74
N PRO A 498 35.60 6.47 16.64
CA PRO A 498 34.18 6.54 16.37
C PRO A 498 33.80 7.50 15.25
N GLY A 499 34.59 8.58 15.03
CA GLY A 499 34.40 9.47 13.87
C GLY A 499 34.62 8.74 12.54
N ILE A 500 35.64 7.87 12.46
CA ILE A 500 35.88 7.03 11.28
C ILE A 500 34.76 6.02 11.08
N LEU A 501 34.35 5.30 12.13
CA LEU A 501 33.22 4.35 12.05
C LEU A 501 31.92 5.04 11.59
N ALA A 502 31.65 6.25 12.08
CA ALA A 502 30.51 7.03 11.65
C ALA A 502 30.59 7.41 10.17
N ALA A 503 31.77 7.80 9.69
CA ALA A 503 32.02 8.16 8.30
C ALA A 503 31.78 6.96 7.37
N ASP A 504 32.38 5.81 7.70
CA ASP A 504 32.20 4.56 6.95
C ASP A 504 30.73 4.15 6.91
N ALA A 505 30.04 4.22 8.06
CA ALA A 505 28.61 3.88 8.14
C ALA A 505 27.74 4.86 7.34
N CYS A 506 28.06 6.14 7.34
CA CYS A 506 27.35 7.15 6.54
C CYS A 506 27.48 6.83 5.04
N GLU A 507 28.69 6.64 4.54
CA GLU A 507 28.95 6.35 3.12
C GLU A 507 28.32 5.00 2.70
N ALA A 508 28.43 3.96 3.53
CA ALA A 508 27.83 2.65 3.26
C ALA A 508 26.30 2.69 3.15
N ASN A 509 25.65 3.66 3.81
CA ASN A 509 24.19 3.86 3.76
C ASN A 509 23.76 5.00 2.81
N GLY A 510 24.66 5.50 1.95
CA GLY A 510 24.33 6.50 0.93
C GLY A 510 24.24 7.94 1.43
N LEU A 511 24.69 8.22 2.67
CA LEU A 511 24.88 9.57 3.15
C LEU A 511 26.18 10.15 2.60
N GLN A 512 26.28 11.47 2.59
CA GLN A 512 27.42 12.20 2.04
C GLN A 512 28.09 13.03 3.14
N LEU A 513 29.42 13.02 3.17
CA LEU A 513 30.21 13.86 4.06
C LEU A 513 30.84 14.99 3.24
N PRO A 514 30.13 16.13 3.03
CA PRO A 514 30.67 17.23 2.25
C PRO A 514 31.84 17.91 2.97
N PRO A 515 32.75 18.55 2.25
CA PRO A 515 33.67 19.48 2.87
C PRO A 515 32.92 20.66 3.47
N LEU A 516 33.24 21.04 4.69
CA LEU A 516 32.65 22.20 5.36
C LEU A 516 33.08 23.51 4.65
N SER A 517 32.28 24.54 4.73
CA SER A 517 32.59 25.86 4.21
C SER A 517 33.86 26.43 4.83
N GLU A 518 34.60 27.27 4.09
CA GLU A 518 35.84 27.88 4.62
C GLU A 518 35.50 28.79 5.84
N ALA A 519 34.36 29.44 5.84
CA ALA A 519 33.90 30.23 6.97
C ALA A 519 33.77 29.39 8.23
N THR A 520 33.11 28.21 8.13
CA THR A 520 32.94 27.26 9.23
C THR A 520 34.30 26.72 9.69
N ARG A 521 35.15 26.30 8.77
CA ARG A 521 36.51 25.79 9.11
C ARG A 521 37.35 26.85 9.82
N SER A 522 37.34 28.10 9.34
CA SER A 522 38.05 29.21 9.95
C SER A 522 37.53 29.54 11.34
N ALA A 523 36.19 29.55 11.51
CA ALA A 523 35.58 29.77 12.81
C ALA A 523 35.93 28.63 13.81
N LEU A 524 35.92 27.37 13.37
CA LEU A 524 36.36 26.23 14.20
C LEU A 524 37.81 26.35 14.62
N ARG A 525 38.77 26.72 13.72
CA ARG A 525 40.19 26.94 14.04
C ARG A 525 40.39 28.03 15.07
N SER A 526 39.52 29.01 15.19
CA SER A 526 39.66 30.15 16.10
C SER A 526 39.56 29.75 17.58
N PHE A 527 39.00 28.61 17.91
CA PHE A 527 38.86 28.18 19.29
C PHE A 527 39.23 26.71 19.58
N LEU A 528 39.31 25.86 18.56
CA LEU A 528 39.77 24.49 18.73
C LEU A 528 41.29 24.43 18.80
N PRO A 529 41.87 23.45 19.53
CA PRO A 529 43.31 23.22 19.55
C PRO A 529 43.86 23.00 18.15
N CYS A 530 45.11 23.39 17.90
CA CYS A 530 45.74 23.23 16.57
C CYS A 530 45.86 21.77 16.10
N ALA A 531 45.84 20.81 17.04
CA ALA A 531 45.83 19.38 16.73
C ALA A 531 44.41 18.83 16.41
N ALA A 532 43.33 19.60 16.59
CA ALA A 532 41.97 19.22 16.26
C ALA A 532 41.78 19.18 14.73
N SER A 533 40.96 18.24 14.24
CA SER A 533 40.52 18.24 12.85
C SER A 533 39.32 19.19 12.68
N VAL A 534 39.45 20.12 11.74
CA VAL A 534 38.34 21.04 11.35
C VAL A 534 37.73 20.67 9.99
N THR A 535 38.08 19.50 9.47
CA THR A 535 37.45 18.91 8.30
C THR A 535 36.31 18.02 8.77
N ASN A 536 35.47 17.55 7.87
CA ASN A 536 34.39 16.60 8.19
C ASN A 536 34.93 15.16 8.08
N PRO A 537 35.00 14.38 9.16
CA PRO A 537 34.60 14.62 10.56
C PRO A 537 35.42 15.70 11.30
N VAL A 538 34.72 16.48 12.15
CA VAL A 538 35.35 17.43 13.05
C VAL A 538 35.74 16.68 14.32
N ASP A 539 37.04 16.47 14.56
CA ASP A 539 37.57 15.84 15.79
C ASP A 539 38.13 16.92 16.71
N MET A 540 37.46 17.15 17.83
CA MET A 540 37.81 18.19 18.81
C MET A 540 38.80 17.71 19.85
N LEU A 541 39.23 16.44 19.80
CA LEU A 541 40.09 15.73 20.77
C LEU A 541 39.35 15.39 22.10
N ALA A 542 39.89 14.42 22.81
CA ALA A 542 39.26 13.80 23.99
C ALA A 542 38.94 14.77 25.13
N SER A 543 39.70 15.84 25.29
CA SER A 543 39.53 16.85 26.35
C SER A 543 38.62 18.01 26.00
N ALA A 544 37.82 17.90 24.90
CA ALA A 544 36.96 18.98 24.47
C ALA A 544 35.93 19.35 25.57
N PRO A 545 35.92 20.61 26.05
CA PRO A 545 34.96 21.05 27.06
C PRO A 545 33.54 21.25 26.48
N PRO A 546 32.50 21.34 27.34
CA PRO A 546 31.12 21.55 26.91
C PRO A 546 30.93 22.72 25.92
N GLU A 547 31.65 23.83 26.17
CA GLU A 547 31.57 25.02 25.33
C GLU A 547 32.06 24.79 23.89
N HIS A 548 33.07 23.90 23.71
CA HIS A 548 33.50 23.53 22.34
C HIS A 548 32.42 22.75 21.57
N TYR A 549 31.71 21.83 22.24
CA TYR A 549 30.56 21.15 21.65
C TYR A 549 29.48 22.15 21.24
N ARG A 550 29.11 23.05 22.15
CA ARG A 550 28.06 24.06 21.87
C ARG A 550 28.44 24.92 20.67
N ARG A 551 29.65 25.50 20.65
CA ARG A 551 30.10 26.38 19.54
C ARG A 551 30.28 25.63 18.23
N ALA A 552 30.90 24.49 18.23
CA ALA A 552 31.11 23.69 17.03
C ALA A 552 29.78 23.24 16.41
N LEU A 553 28.87 22.74 17.24
CA LEU A 553 27.54 22.31 16.79
C LEU A 553 26.70 23.47 16.20
N THR A 554 26.76 24.65 16.83
CA THR A 554 26.09 25.85 16.30
C THR A 554 26.64 26.26 14.94
N LEU A 555 27.96 26.17 14.73
CA LEU A 555 28.59 26.46 13.42
C LEU A 555 28.21 25.44 12.35
N LEU A 556 28.19 24.14 12.69
CA LEU A 556 27.78 23.07 11.76
C LEU A 556 26.31 23.18 11.37
N LEU A 557 25.45 23.52 12.31
CA LEU A 557 24.03 23.75 12.05
C LEU A 557 23.80 24.99 11.15
N GLY A 558 24.68 25.99 11.22
CA GLY A 558 24.67 27.15 10.34
C GLY A 558 25.27 26.93 8.95
N ASP A 559 25.99 25.85 8.73
CA ASP A 559 26.69 25.59 7.44
C ASP A 559 25.70 25.08 6.37
N GLU A 560 25.58 25.79 5.25
CA GLU A 560 24.65 25.44 4.15
C GLU A 560 25.03 24.13 3.42
N SER A 561 26.29 23.67 3.54
CA SER A 561 26.71 22.39 2.98
C SER A 561 26.23 21.18 3.77
N VAL A 562 25.62 21.38 4.96
CA VAL A 562 25.22 20.33 5.91
C VAL A 562 23.70 20.29 6.03
N ASP A 563 23.10 19.11 5.96
CA ASP A 563 21.66 18.87 6.16
C ASP A 563 21.33 18.28 7.55
N SER A 564 22.32 17.66 8.21
CA SER A 564 22.17 17.01 9.53
C SER A 564 23.52 16.86 10.23
N VAL A 565 23.51 16.64 11.55
CA VAL A 565 24.73 16.45 12.33
C VAL A 565 24.62 15.18 13.20
N ILE A 566 25.65 14.36 13.17
CA ILE A 566 25.86 13.28 14.15
C ILE A 566 26.91 13.78 15.16
N THR A 567 26.56 13.90 16.43
CA THR A 567 27.46 14.30 17.48
C THR A 567 27.81 13.12 18.38
N ILE A 568 29.09 12.83 18.49
CA ILE A 568 29.62 11.66 19.19
C ILE A 568 30.39 12.12 20.44
N PHE A 569 30.10 11.47 21.55
CA PHE A 569 30.80 11.68 22.80
C PHE A 569 31.22 10.38 23.44
N ILE A 570 32.52 10.24 23.67
CA ILE A 570 33.09 9.20 24.53
C ILE A 570 33.56 9.91 25.80
N PRO A 571 33.09 9.51 26.99
CA PRO A 571 33.43 10.18 28.24
C PRO A 571 34.90 9.92 28.61
N PRO A 572 35.77 10.94 28.60
CA PRO A 572 37.08 10.86 29.22
C PRO A 572 36.94 11.04 30.74
N LEU A 573 38.01 10.74 31.49
CA LEU A 573 38.02 10.89 32.97
C LEU A 573 37.79 12.32 33.45
N VAL A 574 37.94 13.31 32.59
CA VAL A 574 38.01 14.74 32.97
C VAL A 574 36.79 15.55 32.54
N THR A 575 35.82 14.96 31.85
CA THR A 575 34.63 15.69 31.33
C THR A 575 33.35 14.96 31.75
N GLU A 576 32.45 15.70 32.40
CA GLU A 576 31.17 15.15 32.87
C GLU A 576 30.20 15.01 31.70
N PRO A 577 29.63 13.82 31.49
CA PRO A 577 28.66 13.58 30.41
C PRO A 577 27.42 14.47 30.47
N HIS A 578 26.97 14.82 31.66
CA HIS A 578 25.81 15.69 31.85
C HIS A 578 26.02 17.10 31.27
N ASP A 579 27.21 17.66 31.50
CA ASP A 579 27.54 19.02 31.02
C ASP A 579 27.65 19.07 29.50
N ILE A 580 28.23 18.01 28.89
CA ILE A 580 28.27 17.86 27.44
C ILE A 580 26.86 17.74 26.87
N ALA A 581 26.02 16.89 27.47
CA ALA A 581 24.63 16.74 27.02
C ALA A 581 23.83 18.05 27.10
N THR A 582 24.02 18.81 28.19
CA THR A 582 23.41 20.14 28.37
C THR A 582 23.89 21.14 27.29
N ALA A 583 25.17 21.13 27.00
CA ALA A 583 25.75 22.03 25.99
C ALA A 583 25.27 21.70 24.56
N ILE A 584 25.12 20.41 24.25
CA ILE A 584 24.59 19.94 22.97
C ILE A 584 23.10 20.33 22.86
N ALA A 585 22.30 20.06 23.89
CA ALA A 585 20.87 20.40 23.91
C ALA A 585 20.64 21.91 23.72
N ALA A 586 21.44 22.76 24.39
CA ALA A 586 21.36 24.20 24.23
C ALA A 586 21.73 24.71 22.82
N ALA A 587 22.64 24.02 22.11
CA ALA A 587 23.02 24.38 20.76
C ALA A 587 21.97 24.01 19.71
N VAL A 588 21.09 23.06 20.02
CA VAL A 588 20.04 22.52 19.11
C VAL A 588 18.70 23.23 19.28
N GLU A 589 18.56 24.02 20.34
CA GLU A 589 17.31 24.76 20.59
C GLU A 589 16.95 25.66 19.41
N GLY A 590 15.78 25.39 18.77
CA GLY A 590 15.30 26.12 17.58
C GLY A 590 16.01 25.73 16.28
N ALA A 591 16.85 24.70 16.25
CA ALA A 591 17.53 24.26 15.04
C ALA A 591 16.54 23.63 14.04
N SER A 592 16.71 23.96 12.75
CA SER A 592 15.91 23.41 11.65
C SER A 592 16.51 22.14 11.03
N LYS A 593 17.74 21.76 11.44
CA LYS A 593 18.43 20.56 10.99
C LYS A 593 18.47 19.53 12.10
N PRO A 594 18.26 18.24 11.80
CA PRO A 594 18.30 17.19 12.81
C PRO A 594 19.71 16.97 13.36
N VAL A 595 19.76 16.70 14.66
CA VAL A 595 20.97 16.31 15.38
C VAL A 595 20.73 14.97 16.07
N LEU A 596 21.67 14.03 15.87
CA LEU A 596 21.66 12.73 16.52
C LEU A 596 22.85 12.65 17.48
N GLY A 597 22.59 12.23 18.71
CA GLY A 597 23.58 11.99 19.71
C GLY A 597 24.07 10.53 19.70
N VAL A 598 25.36 10.33 19.90
CA VAL A 598 25.97 9.01 20.15
C VAL A 598 26.78 9.13 21.44
N PHE A 599 26.25 8.61 22.54
CA PHE A 599 26.92 8.59 23.83
C PHE A 599 27.40 7.17 24.14
N MET A 600 28.67 6.92 23.91
CA MET A 600 29.24 5.57 24.07
C MET A 600 29.52 5.25 25.53
N ARG A 601 28.43 4.98 26.28
CA ARG A 601 28.43 4.63 27.70
C ARG A 601 27.50 3.46 27.97
N ALA A 602 27.81 2.68 29.02
CA ALA A 602 26.95 1.58 29.47
C ALA A 602 25.56 2.07 29.97
N GLU A 603 25.49 3.26 30.56
CA GLU A 603 24.27 3.87 31.10
C GLU A 603 23.48 4.68 30.02
N GLY A 604 23.98 4.75 28.77
CA GLY A 604 23.40 5.58 27.72
C GLY A 604 23.66 7.08 27.93
N ALA A 605 22.89 7.91 27.20
CA ALA A 605 22.97 9.36 27.28
C ALA A 605 22.32 9.91 28.56
N PRO A 606 22.86 10.99 29.15
CA PRO A 606 22.17 11.70 30.22
C PRO A 606 20.80 12.26 29.76
N ALA A 607 19.83 12.32 30.71
CA ALA A 607 18.51 12.89 30.47
C ALA A 607 18.55 14.36 29.96
N ALA A 608 19.62 15.10 30.32
CA ALA A 608 19.86 16.47 29.86
C ALA A 608 20.03 16.60 28.33
N LEU A 609 20.25 15.48 27.60
CA LEU A 609 20.34 15.47 26.14
C LEU A 609 18.95 15.62 25.48
N ALA A 610 17.87 15.30 26.17
CA ALA A 610 16.51 15.39 25.60
C ALA A 610 16.20 16.81 25.08
N PRO A 611 15.53 16.97 23.92
CA PRO A 611 14.88 15.92 23.14
C PRO A 611 15.73 15.30 22.00
N ILE A 612 17.06 15.38 22.07
CA ILE A 612 17.93 14.83 21.03
C ILE A 612 17.97 13.31 21.16
N PRO A 613 17.68 12.54 20.08
CA PRO A 613 17.78 11.09 20.12
C PRO A 613 19.23 10.63 20.31
N SER A 614 19.42 9.62 21.12
CA SER A 614 20.74 9.06 21.39
C SER A 614 20.82 7.59 21.02
N TYR A 615 21.93 7.23 20.40
CA TYR A 615 22.25 5.88 19.93
C TYR A 615 23.47 5.35 20.68
N ALA A 616 23.51 4.03 20.86
CA ALA A 616 24.65 3.40 21.52
C ALA A 616 25.94 3.46 20.68
N PHE A 617 25.77 3.36 19.34
CA PHE A 617 26.86 3.33 18.37
C PHE A 617 26.57 4.21 17.16
N PRO A 618 27.62 4.74 16.50
CA PRO A 618 27.46 5.65 15.36
C PRO A 618 26.79 4.99 14.13
N GLU A 619 26.96 3.67 13.96
CA GLU A 619 26.36 2.92 12.85
C GLU A 619 24.82 2.95 12.91
N SER A 620 24.22 2.80 14.10
CA SER A 620 22.77 2.90 14.28
C SER A 620 22.25 4.31 13.96
N ALA A 621 22.99 5.34 14.41
CA ALA A 621 22.65 6.73 14.11
C ALA A 621 22.71 7.01 12.59
N ALA A 622 23.77 6.57 11.92
CA ALA A 622 23.95 6.73 10.47
C ALA A 622 22.84 6.00 9.69
N GLN A 623 22.49 4.77 10.08
CA GLN A 623 21.46 3.98 9.43
C GLN A 623 20.07 4.58 9.61
N ALA A 624 19.71 5.03 10.82
CA ALA A 624 18.45 5.70 11.08
C ALA A 624 18.33 6.99 10.25
N LEU A 625 19.41 7.81 10.25
CA LEU A 625 19.48 9.06 9.51
C LEU A 625 19.35 8.84 8.00
N ALA A 626 20.01 7.84 7.44
CA ALA A 626 19.96 7.51 6.01
C ALA A 626 18.53 7.17 5.57
N ARG A 627 17.82 6.36 6.36
CA ARG A 627 16.42 6.00 6.07
C ARG A 627 15.50 7.23 6.13
N VAL A 628 15.68 8.09 7.12
CA VAL A 628 14.88 9.32 7.24
C VAL A 628 15.22 10.34 6.15
N ALA A 629 16.48 10.44 5.73
CA ALA A 629 16.90 11.28 4.60
C ALA A 629 16.30 10.78 3.27
N ALA A 630 16.30 9.46 3.04
CA ALA A 630 15.66 8.86 1.86
C ALA A 630 14.15 9.13 1.85
N TYR A 631 13.48 9.01 2.99
CA TYR A 631 12.08 9.38 3.14
C TYR A 631 11.86 10.88 2.90
N GLY A 632 12.71 11.76 3.39
CA GLY A 632 12.66 13.21 3.13
C GLY A 632 12.74 13.52 1.64
N LYS A 633 13.66 12.86 0.91
CA LYS A 633 13.78 12.94 -0.55
C LYS A 633 12.50 12.49 -1.25
N TRP A 634 11.93 11.34 -0.85
CA TRP A 634 10.67 10.84 -1.41
C TRP A 634 9.52 11.81 -1.13
N ARG A 635 9.40 12.31 0.09
CA ARG A 635 8.33 13.22 0.52
C ARG A 635 8.31 14.54 -0.24
N SER A 636 9.49 15.07 -0.60
CA SER A 636 9.62 16.36 -1.31
C SER A 636 9.32 16.27 -2.80
N ARG A 637 9.21 15.07 -3.38
CA ARG A 637 8.93 14.90 -4.81
C ARG A 637 7.48 15.22 -5.13
N PRO A 638 7.21 15.92 -6.25
CA PRO A 638 5.84 16.09 -6.71
C PRO A 638 5.23 14.74 -7.11
N ILE A 639 3.94 14.55 -6.82
CA ILE A 639 3.18 13.43 -7.37
C ILE A 639 2.68 13.88 -8.74
N ALA A 640 3.17 13.26 -9.80
CA ALA A 640 2.68 13.48 -11.14
C ALA A 640 2.36 12.11 -11.76
N PRO A 641 1.13 11.90 -12.28
CA PRO A 641 0.86 10.71 -13.07
C PRO A 641 1.80 10.67 -14.27
N ALA A 642 2.18 9.48 -14.70
CA ALA A 642 2.94 9.35 -15.93
C ALA A 642 2.09 9.86 -17.09
N PRO A 643 2.65 10.68 -17.99
CA PRO A 643 1.91 11.16 -19.15
C PRO A 643 1.56 9.97 -20.05
N VAL A 644 0.32 9.92 -20.52
CA VAL A 644 -0.07 8.93 -21.54
C VAL A 644 0.60 9.35 -22.86
N PRO A 645 1.40 8.46 -23.50
CA PRO A 645 2.09 8.83 -24.73
C PRO A 645 1.11 9.08 -25.88
N GLU A 646 1.26 10.20 -26.59
CA GLU A 646 0.34 10.63 -27.67
C GLU A 646 0.20 9.60 -28.80
N THR A 647 1.24 8.81 -29.06
CA THR A 647 1.27 7.82 -30.14
C THR A 647 0.75 6.44 -29.74
N PHE A 648 0.20 6.30 -28.53
CA PHE A 648 -0.28 5.04 -28.00
C PHE A 648 -1.69 4.71 -28.52
N ASN A 649 -1.85 3.56 -29.22
CA ASN A 649 -3.13 3.16 -29.82
C ASN A 649 -3.86 2.10 -28.98
N SER A 650 -4.64 2.53 -28.00
CA SER A 650 -5.39 1.65 -27.11
C SER A 650 -6.41 0.77 -27.85
N GLY A 651 -7.07 1.28 -28.90
CA GLY A 651 -8.06 0.52 -29.66
C GLY A 651 -7.43 -0.64 -30.42
N GLU A 652 -6.28 -0.42 -31.06
CA GLU A 652 -5.55 -1.45 -31.78
C GLU A 652 -4.98 -2.51 -30.83
N ILE A 653 -4.46 -2.09 -29.67
CA ILE A 653 -4.00 -2.99 -28.62
C ILE A 653 -5.13 -3.94 -28.18
N ARG A 654 -6.31 -3.41 -27.87
CA ARG A 654 -7.46 -4.23 -27.49
C ARG A 654 -7.84 -5.23 -28.57
N ARG A 655 -7.88 -4.81 -29.83
CA ARG A 655 -8.20 -5.66 -30.99
C ARG A 655 -7.21 -6.83 -31.12
N ILE A 656 -5.91 -6.57 -30.95
CA ILE A 656 -4.86 -7.59 -31.01
C ILE A 656 -5.02 -8.58 -29.86
N VAL A 657 -5.16 -8.09 -28.62
CA VAL A 657 -5.33 -8.91 -27.40
C VAL A 657 -6.57 -9.81 -27.52
N GLU A 658 -7.70 -9.29 -27.97
CA GLU A 658 -8.91 -10.08 -28.20
C GLU A 658 -8.73 -11.13 -29.31
N GLY A 659 -7.94 -10.81 -30.33
CA GLY A 659 -7.57 -11.77 -31.38
C GLY A 659 -6.78 -12.95 -30.84
N ILE A 660 -5.78 -12.67 -30.00
CA ILE A 660 -4.95 -13.69 -29.35
C ILE A 660 -5.80 -14.57 -28.41
N LEU A 661 -6.62 -13.96 -27.56
CA LEU A 661 -7.45 -14.68 -26.59
C LEU A 661 -8.54 -15.54 -27.25
N ARG A 662 -9.05 -15.16 -28.42
CA ARG A 662 -9.97 -16.01 -29.22
C ARG A 662 -9.30 -17.31 -29.69
N ARG A 663 -8.00 -17.32 -29.94
CA ARG A 663 -7.22 -18.54 -30.26
C ARG A 663 -6.98 -19.41 -29.02
N GLY A 664 -7.02 -18.83 -27.83
CA GLY A 664 -6.77 -19.44 -26.53
C GLY A 664 -5.74 -18.71 -25.72
N ALA A 665 -5.76 -18.91 -24.40
CA ALA A 665 -4.74 -18.38 -23.51
C ALA A 665 -3.36 -19.01 -23.82
N GLY A 666 -2.28 -18.24 -23.63
CA GLY A 666 -0.93 -18.70 -23.82
C GLY A 666 0.03 -17.66 -24.37
N TRP A 667 1.11 -18.14 -24.99
CA TRP A 667 2.13 -17.29 -25.59
C TRP A 667 1.64 -16.69 -26.90
N ALA A 668 1.84 -15.38 -27.07
CA ALA A 668 1.61 -14.72 -28.34
C ALA A 668 2.61 -15.20 -29.41
N LEU A 669 2.17 -15.16 -30.67
CA LEU A 669 3.06 -15.39 -31.80
C LEU A 669 4.01 -14.18 -31.98
N PRO A 670 5.19 -14.36 -32.59
CA PRO A 670 6.14 -13.28 -32.76
C PRO A 670 5.61 -12.05 -33.50
N ASP A 671 4.79 -12.26 -34.53
CA ASP A 671 4.12 -11.21 -35.31
C ASP A 671 3.05 -10.47 -34.50
N GLU A 672 2.29 -11.20 -33.69
CA GLU A 672 1.31 -10.62 -32.77
C GLU A 672 1.98 -9.76 -31.69
N ALA A 673 3.06 -10.29 -31.08
CA ALA A 673 3.83 -9.56 -30.08
C ALA A 673 4.45 -8.28 -30.68
N GLN A 674 4.97 -8.36 -31.90
CA GLN A 674 5.52 -7.21 -32.63
C GLN A 674 4.45 -6.17 -32.99
N ALA A 675 3.27 -6.62 -33.44
CA ALA A 675 2.15 -5.75 -33.73
C ALA A 675 1.68 -5.02 -32.46
N LEU A 676 1.67 -5.72 -31.30
CA LEU A 676 1.32 -5.11 -30.01
C LEU A 676 2.33 -4.03 -29.59
N LEU A 677 3.64 -4.29 -29.73
CA LEU A 677 4.68 -3.29 -29.47
C LEU A 677 4.54 -2.09 -30.41
N GLY A 678 4.22 -2.33 -31.69
CA GLY A 678 3.96 -1.27 -32.67
C GLY A 678 2.75 -0.41 -32.28
N ALA A 679 1.65 -1.02 -31.84
CA ALA A 679 0.46 -0.30 -31.37
C ALA A 679 0.74 0.48 -30.07
N ALA A 680 1.65 0.00 -29.22
CA ALA A 680 2.14 0.71 -28.03
C ALA A 680 3.22 1.76 -28.36
N ALA A 681 3.63 1.87 -29.65
CA ALA A 681 4.73 2.69 -30.16
C ALA A 681 6.06 2.41 -29.44
N ILE A 682 6.32 1.15 -29.08
CA ILE A 682 7.60 0.66 -28.58
C ILE A 682 8.42 0.17 -29.78
N ALA A 683 9.54 0.85 -30.06
CA ALA A 683 10.37 0.55 -31.21
C ALA A 683 11.04 -0.82 -31.09
N SER A 684 10.77 -1.72 -32.03
CA SER A 684 11.40 -3.05 -32.13
C SER A 684 12.21 -3.19 -33.42
N ALA A 685 13.12 -4.16 -33.43
CA ALA A 685 13.88 -4.50 -34.64
C ALA A 685 12.92 -5.09 -35.70
N ALA A 686 13.00 -4.60 -36.94
CA ALA A 686 12.17 -5.12 -38.03
C ALA A 686 12.40 -6.64 -38.17
N SER A 687 11.33 -7.40 -38.31
CA SER A 687 11.42 -8.86 -38.41
C SER A 687 10.35 -9.44 -39.33
N VAL A 688 10.64 -10.62 -39.90
CA VAL A 688 9.75 -11.41 -40.72
C VAL A 688 9.81 -12.87 -40.27
N VAL A 689 8.65 -13.48 -40.12
CA VAL A 689 8.55 -14.93 -39.85
C VAL A 689 8.52 -15.67 -41.22
N ALA A 690 9.43 -16.60 -41.39
CA ALA A 690 9.59 -17.40 -42.60
C ALA A 690 9.35 -18.89 -42.31
N GLY A 691 8.39 -19.51 -42.98
CA GLY A 691 8.11 -20.94 -42.87
C GLY A 691 9.04 -21.79 -43.79
N THR A 692 9.64 -21.16 -44.78
CA THR A 692 10.51 -21.83 -45.76
C THR A 692 11.84 -21.07 -45.93
N LEU A 693 12.83 -21.77 -46.50
CA LEU A 693 14.13 -21.18 -46.81
C LEU A 693 14.02 -19.97 -47.79
N ASP A 694 13.17 -20.11 -48.81
CA ASP A 694 13.00 -19.04 -49.79
C ASP A 694 12.34 -17.79 -49.21
N GLU A 695 11.41 -18.00 -48.27
CA GLU A 695 10.83 -16.88 -47.49
C GLU A 695 11.86 -16.23 -46.58
N ALA A 696 12.75 -17.02 -45.95
CA ALA A 696 13.81 -16.49 -45.12
C ALA A 696 14.78 -15.63 -45.91
N ILE A 697 15.17 -16.07 -47.12
CA ILE A 697 16.02 -15.32 -48.03
C ILE A 697 15.33 -14.01 -48.49
N ARG A 698 14.05 -14.10 -48.91
CA ARG A 698 13.29 -12.89 -49.30
C ARG A 698 13.15 -11.91 -48.15
N GLY A 699 12.84 -12.40 -46.95
CA GLY A 699 12.75 -11.58 -45.75
C GLY A 699 14.07 -10.91 -45.39
N ALA A 700 15.21 -11.63 -45.50
CA ALA A 700 16.53 -11.07 -45.24
C ALA A 700 16.89 -9.97 -46.27
N SER A 701 16.59 -10.19 -47.54
CA SER A 701 16.79 -9.21 -48.61
C SER A 701 15.91 -7.97 -48.46
N GLN A 702 14.68 -8.14 -48.00
CA GLN A 702 13.75 -7.05 -47.73
C GLN A 702 14.17 -6.20 -46.51
N ILE A 703 14.61 -6.83 -45.44
CA ILE A 703 15.09 -6.17 -44.20
C ILE A 703 16.43 -5.48 -44.44
N GLY A 704 17.27 -6.07 -45.28
CA GLY A 704 18.64 -5.63 -45.52
C GLY A 704 19.67 -6.29 -44.61
N PHE A 705 20.78 -6.72 -45.22
CA PHE A 705 21.88 -7.35 -44.44
C PHE A 705 22.72 -6.30 -43.68
N PRO A 706 23.29 -6.70 -42.50
CA PRO A 706 23.27 -8.02 -41.88
C PRO A 706 21.96 -8.28 -41.12
N VAL A 707 21.56 -9.54 -40.97
CA VAL A 707 20.39 -9.98 -40.23
C VAL A 707 20.75 -10.96 -39.12
N ALA A 708 19.87 -11.06 -38.13
CA ALA A 708 19.84 -12.10 -37.12
C ALA A 708 18.81 -13.17 -37.50
N LEU A 709 19.15 -14.46 -37.39
CA LEU A 709 18.26 -15.57 -37.66
C LEU A 709 17.98 -16.33 -36.36
N LYS A 710 16.69 -16.57 -36.06
CA LYS A 710 16.25 -17.24 -34.84
C LYS A 710 15.31 -18.40 -35.21
N ALA A 711 15.60 -19.63 -34.77
CA ALA A 711 14.66 -20.73 -34.96
C ALA A 711 13.43 -20.55 -34.06
N LEU A 712 12.24 -20.80 -34.61
CA LEU A 712 10.95 -20.73 -33.88
C LEU A 712 10.36 -22.14 -33.79
N GLY A 713 9.76 -22.45 -32.61
CA GLY A 713 9.05 -23.67 -32.37
C GLY A 713 8.56 -23.77 -30.92
N PRO A 714 7.56 -24.64 -30.66
CA PRO A 714 6.94 -24.74 -29.34
C PRO A 714 7.91 -25.07 -28.20
N THR A 715 8.98 -25.82 -28.51
CA THR A 715 10.01 -26.27 -27.57
C THR A 715 11.23 -25.38 -27.54
N LEU A 716 11.30 -24.34 -28.39
CA LEU A 716 12.47 -23.46 -28.59
C LEU A 716 12.31 -22.12 -27.84
N LEU A 717 11.76 -22.16 -26.63
CA LEU A 717 11.51 -20.94 -25.83
C LEU A 717 12.80 -20.27 -25.35
N HIS A 718 13.85 -21.04 -24.96
CA HIS A 718 15.16 -20.54 -24.53
C HIS A 718 16.17 -20.61 -25.67
N LYS A 719 16.01 -19.68 -26.64
CA LYS A 719 16.72 -19.69 -27.93
C LYS A 719 18.25 -19.63 -27.79
N THR A 720 18.77 -18.82 -26.87
CA THR A 720 20.22 -18.63 -26.65
C THR A 720 20.88 -19.85 -26.06
N GLU A 721 20.29 -20.46 -25.02
CA GLU A 721 20.80 -21.68 -24.37
C GLU A 721 20.85 -22.86 -25.35
N ARG A 722 19.83 -22.96 -26.22
CA ARG A 722 19.74 -23.99 -27.25
C ARG A 722 20.56 -23.69 -28.51
N ARG A 723 21.29 -22.55 -28.57
CA ARG A 723 22.00 -22.10 -29.76
C ARG A 723 21.08 -21.99 -30.98
N ALA A 724 19.86 -21.54 -30.78
CA ALA A 724 18.84 -21.34 -31.82
C ALA A 724 18.85 -19.91 -32.40
N VAL A 725 19.95 -19.18 -32.22
CA VAL A 725 20.17 -17.83 -32.72
C VAL A 725 21.51 -17.74 -33.41
N THR A 726 21.54 -17.15 -34.62
CA THR A 726 22.77 -16.79 -35.35
C THR A 726 22.71 -15.30 -35.66
N LEU A 727 23.71 -14.56 -35.18
CA LEU A 727 23.80 -13.12 -35.38
C LEU A 727 24.73 -12.80 -36.56
N ASN A 728 24.58 -11.58 -37.12
CA ASN A 728 25.47 -10.98 -38.12
C ASN A 728 25.60 -11.82 -39.41
N VAL A 729 24.47 -12.38 -39.91
CA VAL A 729 24.38 -13.06 -41.18
C VAL A 729 24.39 -12.02 -42.29
N ARG A 730 25.38 -12.06 -43.18
CA ARG A 730 25.72 -10.94 -44.06
C ARG A 730 25.24 -11.10 -45.51
N ASP A 731 24.80 -12.28 -45.90
CA ASP A 731 24.40 -12.59 -47.25
C ASP A 731 23.44 -13.79 -47.34
N GLU A 732 22.92 -14.06 -48.51
CA GLU A 732 22.03 -15.19 -48.75
C GLU A 732 22.69 -16.56 -48.45
N ALA A 733 23.98 -16.70 -48.70
CA ALA A 733 24.71 -17.94 -48.47
C ALA A 733 24.71 -18.27 -46.96
N GLY A 734 24.94 -17.23 -46.14
CA GLY A 734 24.80 -17.35 -44.67
C GLY A 734 23.38 -17.74 -44.22
N VAL A 735 22.35 -17.19 -44.85
CA VAL A 735 20.97 -17.58 -44.57
C VAL A 735 20.72 -19.06 -44.85
N ARG A 736 21.16 -19.54 -46.02
CA ARG A 736 21.05 -20.96 -46.47
C ARG A 736 21.76 -21.88 -45.48
N THR A 737 22.98 -21.55 -45.13
CA THR A 737 23.80 -22.31 -44.19
C THR A 737 23.11 -22.44 -42.80
N THR A 738 22.70 -21.27 -42.25
CA THR A 738 22.05 -21.23 -40.92
C THR A 738 20.70 -21.95 -40.91
N TYR A 739 19.90 -21.80 -42.01
CA TYR A 739 18.63 -22.51 -42.13
C TYR A 739 18.82 -24.03 -42.17
N GLY A 740 19.82 -24.50 -42.94
CA GLY A 740 20.20 -25.91 -42.99
C GLY A 740 20.64 -26.45 -41.66
N ASP A 741 21.52 -25.72 -40.94
CA ASP A 741 22.00 -26.08 -39.62
C ASP A 741 20.85 -26.19 -38.60
N PHE A 742 19.95 -25.24 -38.58
CA PHE A 742 18.80 -25.23 -37.67
C PHE A 742 17.83 -26.35 -38.02
N SER A 743 17.52 -26.56 -39.33
CA SER A 743 16.65 -27.62 -39.77
C SER A 743 17.22 -29.02 -39.41
N ASN A 744 18.51 -29.20 -39.52
CA ASN A 744 19.18 -30.46 -39.16
C ASN A 744 19.19 -30.67 -37.64
N ARG A 745 19.41 -29.62 -36.87
CA ARG A 745 19.52 -29.67 -35.40
C ARG A 745 18.19 -29.87 -34.71
N PHE A 746 17.19 -29.13 -35.16
CA PHE A 746 15.88 -29.05 -34.47
C PHE A 746 14.81 -29.91 -35.17
N GLY A 747 14.99 -30.25 -36.42
CA GLY A 747 14.07 -31.09 -37.19
C GLY A 747 12.63 -30.59 -37.12
N ARG A 748 11.73 -31.45 -36.62
CA ARG A 748 10.28 -31.12 -36.49
C ARG A 748 9.98 -30.10 -35.38
N ASP A 749 10.90 -29.83 -34.47
CA ASP A 749 10.75 -28.85 -33.42
C ASP A 749 10.84 -27.41 -33.95
N MET A 750 11.48 -27.22 -35.12
CA MET A 750 11.53 -25.96 -35.83
C MET A 750 10.32 -25.82 -36.74
N THR A 751 9.40 -24.94 -36.41
CA THR A 751 8.20 -24.66 -37.21
C THR A 751 8.35 -23.50 -38.17
N ALA A 752 9.24 -22.53 -37.87
CA ALA A 752 9.55 -21.38 -38.69
C ALA A 752 10.91 -20.78 -38.30
N MET A 753 11.36 -19.78 -39.03
CA MET A 753 12.52 -18.97 -38.74
C MET A 753 12.13 -17.50 -38.65
N LEU A 754 12.58 -16.82 -37.60
CA LEU A 754 12.49 -15.38 -37.52
C LEU A 754 13.74 -14.77 -38.14
N VAL A 755 13.56 -13.99 -39.17
CA VAL A 755 14.58 -13.16 -39.82
C VAL A 755 14.44 -11.75 -39.22
N GLN A 756 15.48 -11.22 -38.66
CA GLN A 756 15.40 -9.95 -37.93
C GLN A 756 16.55 -9.03 -38.28
N GLN A 757 16.27 -7.74 -38.34
CA GLN A 757 17.27 -6.70 -38.51
C GLN A 757 18.32 -6.75 -37.39
N MET A 758 19.60 -6.66 -37.74
CA MET A 758 20.64 -6.47 -36.74
C MET A 758 20.53 -5.07 -36.14
N VAL A 759 20.40 -5.02 -34.82
CA VAL A 759 20.42 -3.76 -34.07
C VAL A 759 21.87 -3.33 -33.88
N PRO A 760 22.22 -2.04 -34.09
CA PRO A 760 23.55 -1.53 -33.76
C PRO A 760 23.94 -1.81 -32.30
N GLN A 761 25.22 -1.82 -32.02
CA GLN A 761 25.72 -2.03 -30.67
C GLN A 761 25.28 -0.88 -29.76
N GLY A 762 24.73 -1.21 -28.60
CA GLY A 762 24.27 -0.30 -27.58
C GLY A 762 24.33 -0.93 -26.20
N VAL A 763 23.75 -0.29 -25.19
CA VAL A 763 23.64 -0.85 -23.85
C VAL A 763 22.44 -1.77 -23.78
N GLU A 764 22.68 -3.04 -23.45
CA GLU A 764 21.63 -4.05 -23.32
C GLU A 764 20.93 -3.90 -21.97
N MET A 765 19.62 -3.69 -21.99
CA MET A 765 18.75 -3.59 -20.84
C MET A 765 17.63 -4.63 -20.94
N ILE A 766 16.96 -4.88 -19.83
CA ILE A 766 15.76 -5.69 -19.75
C ILE A 766 14.63 -4.80 -19.26
N VAL A 767 13.46 -4.92 -19.91
CA VAL A 767 12.22 -4.34 -19.42
C VAL A 767 11.15 -5.43 -19.45
N GLY A 768 10.50 -5.67 -18.31
CA GLY A 768 9.50 -6.73 -18.22
C GLY A 768 8.29 -6.33 -17.36
N ALA A 769 7.25 -7.14 -17.48
CA ALA A 769 6.11 -7.09 -16.58
C ALA A 769 5.66 -8.49 -16.20
N LEU A 770 5.33 -8.70 -14.94
CA LEU A 770 4.85 -9.96 -14.40
C LEU A 770 3.64 -9.71 -13.51
N HIS A 771 2.60 -10.51 -13.65
CA HIS A 771 1.42 -10.41 -12.80
C HIS A 771 1.59 -11.21 -11.50
N ASP A 772 1.66 -10.50 -10.36
CA ASP A 772 1.62 -11.12 -9.04
C ASP A 772 0.15 -11.32 -8.61
N PRO A 773 -0.24 -12.53 -8.13
CA PRO A 773 -1.64 -12.82 -7.82
C PRO A 773 -2.19 -12.03 -6.62
N VAL A 774 -1.33 -11.46 -5.78
CA VAL A 774 -1.71 -10.70 -4.57
C VAL A 774 -1.59 -9.20 -4.77
N PHE A 775 -0.48 -8.77 -5.40
CA PHE A 775 -0.13 -7.35 -5.56
C PHE A 775 -0.55 -6.77 -6.91
N GLY A 776 -0.83 -7.61 -7.89
CA GLY A 776 -1.12 -7.19 -9.26
C GLY A 776 0.14 -7.09 -10.12
N PRO A 777 0.10 -6.34 -11.24
CA PRO A 777 1.21 -6.28 -12.18
C PRO A 777 2.43 -5.58 -11.59
N LEU A 778 3.60 -6.18 -11.79
CA LEU A 778 4.92 -5.70 -11.40
C LEU A 778 5.73 -5.39 -12.66
N ILE A 779 6.33 -4.22 -12.74
CA ILE A 779 7.20 -3.79 -13.84
C ILE A 779 8.64 -3.88 -13.39
N ALA A 780 9.49 -4.45 -14.23
CA ALA A 780 10.91 -4.66 -14.00
C ALA A 780 11.75 -3.85 -15.00
N CYS A 781 12.87 -3.30 -14.53
CA CYS A 781 13.96 -2.76 -15.34
C CYS A 781 15.26 -3.31 -14.82
N GLY A 782 16.11 -3.86 -15.70
CA GLY A 782 17.38 -4.44 -15.30
C GLY A 782 18.47 -4.28 -16.34
N THR A 783 19.73 -4.52 -15.94
CA THR A 783 20.83 -4.64 -16.91
C THR A 783 20.70 -5.94 -17.68
N GLY A 784 20.88 -5.86 -19.01
CA GLY A 784 20.83 -7.00 -19.93
C GLY A 784 22.20 -7.68 -20.11
N GLY A 785 22.20 -8.67 -21.01
CA GLY A 785 23.42 -9.39 -21.41
C GLY A 785 23.64 -10.68 -20.64
N THR A 786 24.78 -11.33 -20.87
CA THR A 786 25.11 -12.67 -20.36
C THR A 786 25.31 -12.75 -18.84
N LEU A 787 25.37 -11.62 -18.15
CA LEU A 787 25.61 -11.52 -16.70
C LEU A 787 24.33 -11.28 -15.88
N VAL A 788 23.17 -11.25 -16.49
CA VAL A 788 21.87 -10.96 -15.84
C VAL A 788 21.62 -11.85 -14.62
N ASP A 789 21.78 -13.16 -14.81
CA ASP A 789 21.52 -14.15 -13.75
C ASP A 789 22.55 -14.09 -12.62
N VAL A 790 23.75 -13.58 -12.91
CA VAL A 790 24.85 -13.49 -11.94
C VAL A 790 24.78 -12.20 -11.12
N LEU A 791 24.42 -11.08 -11.75
CA LEU A 791 24.44 -9.76 -11.11
C LEU A 791 23.15 -9.42 -10.40
N ALA A 792 22.01 -10.02 -10.81
CA ALA A 792 20.66 -9.75 -10.28
C ALA A 792 20.37 -8.24 -10.14
N ASP A 793 20.86 -7.44 -11.13
CA ASP A 793 20.79 -5.98 -11.12
C ASP A 793 19.46 -5.54 -11.77
N THR A 794 18.39 -5.61 -11.00
CA THR A 794 17.02 -5.35 -11.46
C THR A 794 16.24 -4.54 -10.42
N ALA A 795 15.58 -3.49 -10.87
CA ALA A 795 14.66 -2.67 -10.10
C ALA A 795 13.21 -3.03 -10.45
N PHE A 796 12.33 -2.97 -9.46
CA PHE A 796 10.92 -3.33 -9.61
C PHE A 796 10.01 -2.21 -9.12
N ARG A 797 8.84 -2.05 -9.79
CA ARG A 797 7.75 -1.18 -9.34
C ARG A 797 6.41 -1.85 -9.62
N LEU A 798 5.43 -1.56 -8.76
CA LEU A 798 4.05 -1.96 -9.00
C LEU A 798 3.41 -1.03 -10.05
N HIS A 799 2.56 -1.60 -10.89
CA HIS A 799 1.72 -0.84 -11.80
C HIS A 799 0.57 -0.13 -11.03
N PRO A 800 0.18 1.12 -11.38
CA PRO A 800 0.77 1.97 -12.43
C PRO A 800 2.04 2.69 -11.97
N LEU A 801 2.94 2.94 -12.92
CA LEU A 801 4.10 3.81 -12.69
C LEU A 801 3.67 5.27 -12.62
N ASP A 802 4.32 6.06 -11.77
CA ASP A 802 4.27 7.52 -11.85
C ASP A 802 5.43 8.08 -12.69
N ALA A 803 5.45 9.40 -12.89
CA ALA A 803 6.46 10.05 -13.72
C ALA A 803 7.89 9.92 -13.15
N SER A 804 8.05 9.67 -11.85
CA SER A 804 9.36 9.55 -11.19
C SER A 804 9.88 8.11 -11.13
N ASP A 805 8.99 7.13 -11.16
CA ASP A 805 9.35 5.71 -11.05
C ASP A 805 10.40 5.24 -12.06
N PRO A 806 10.31 5.59 -13.37
CA PRO A 806 11.33 5.16 -14.34
C PRO A 806 12.72 5.70 -14.05
N VAL A 807 12.82 6.95 -13.54
CA VAL A 807 14.09 7.55 -13.15
C VAL A 807 14.70 6.80 -11.98
N ASP A 808 13.89 6.55 -10.94
CA ASP A 808 14.34 5.83 -9.76
C ASP A 808 14.72 4.38 -10.07
N MET A 809 13.97 3.70 -10.95
CA MET A 809 14.29 2.34 -11.37
C MET A 809 15.68 2.27 -12.03
N ILE A 810 15.99 3.23 -12.90
CA ILE A 810 17.30 3.27 -13.57
C ILE A 810 18.40 3.66 -12.57
N ASP A 811 18.17 4.64 -11.71
CA ASP A 811 19.14 5.09 -10.70
C ASP A 811 19.49 4.00 -9.66
N GLU A 812 18.59 3.07 -9.40
CA GLU A 812 18.81 1.92 -8.52
C GLU A 812 19.77 0.88 -9.12
N LEU A 813 19.92 0.84 -10.46
CA LEU A 813 20.74 -0.14 -11.13
C LEU A 813 22.25 0.19 -10.97
N ARG A 814 23.03 -0.80 -10.61
CA ARG A 814 24.52 -0.69 -10.61
C ARG A 814 25.05 -0.41 -12.01
N GLY A 815 24.38 -1.01 -13.02
CA GLY A 815 24.68 -0.84 -14.43
C GLY A 815 24.23 0.49 -15.03
N ALA A 816 23.53 1.38 -14.32
CA ALA A 816 23.14 2.70 -14.81
C ALA A 816 24.33 3.54 -15.31
N ARG A 817 25.51 3.30 -14.78
CA ARG A 817 26.75 3.94 -15.24
C ARG A 817 27.07 3.63 -16.70
N LEU A 818 26.65 2.48 -17.23
CA LEU A 818 26.83 2.11 -18.65
C LEU A 818 25.98 3.01 -19.55
N LEU A 819 24.76 3.36 -19.12
CA LEU A 819 23.89 4.28 -19.85
C LEU A 819 24.47 5.71 -19.90
N ARG A 820 25.20 6.13 -18.87
CA ARG A 820 25.74 7.50 -18.73
C ARG A 820 27.13 7.68 -19.30
N GLY A 821 27.65 6.66 -20.00
CA GLY A 821 29.00 6.65 -20.59
C GLY A 821 30.05 6.07 -19.63
N TYR A 822 30.68 4.98 -20.03
CA TYR A 822 31.70 4.29 -19.25
C TYR A 822 32.90 3.96 -20.14
N ARG A 823 34.11 4.24 -19.66
CA ARG A 823 35.38 3.95 -20.34
C ARG A 823 35.45 4.46 -21.79
N GLY A 824 34.90 5.65 -22.05
CA GLY A 824 34.95 6.27 -23.37
C GLY A 824 33.81 5.90 -24.32
N SER A 825 32.85 5.06 -23.88
CA SER A 825 31.62 4.85 -24.64
C SER A 825 30.74 6.10 -24.53
N PRO A 826 30.05 6.49 -25.62
CA PRO A 826 29.09 7.61 -25.57
C PRO A 826 27.93 7.27 -24.62
N PRO A 827 27.28 8.29 -24.02
CA PRO A 827 26.05 8.07 -23.25
C PRO A 827 24.94 7.54 -24.18
N ALA A 828 24.13 6.65 -23.64
CA ALA A 828 22.95 6.09 -24.28
C ALA A 828 21.69 6.93 -23.95
N ASP A 829 20.64 6.78 -24.75
CA ASP A 829 19.38 7.52 -24.59
C ASP A 829 18.54 6.99 -23.43
N GLU A 830 18.90 7.43 -22.23
CA GLU A 830 18.18 7.07 -20.99
C GLU A 830 16.70 7.56 -21.03
N ALA A 831 16.41 8.67 -21.74
CA ALA A 831 15.05 9.19 -21.89
C ALA A 831 14.15 8.24 -22.70
N ALA A 832 14.68 7.66 -23.76
CA ALA A 832 13.97 6.65 -24.55
C ALA A 832 13.71 5.37 -23.74
N LEU A 833 14.60 4.95 -22.85
CA LEU A 833 14.39 3.81 -21.95
C LEU A 833 13.26 4.09 -20.94
N ARG A 834 13.23 5.31 -20.39
CA ARG A 834 12.13 5.74 -19.48
C ARG A 834 10.77 5.74 -20.20
N ASP A 835 10.74 6.18 -21.46
CA ASP A 835 9.53 6.16 -22.28
C ASP A 835 9.03 4.72 -22.51
N VAL A 836 9.93 3.76 -22.74
CA VAL A 836 9.56 2.33 -22.83
C VAL A 836 8.90 1.83 -21.54
N LEU A 837 9.44 2.16 -20.37
CA LEU A 837 8.86 1.78 -19.08
C LEU A 837 7.44 2.33 -18.89
N ILE A 838 7.22 3.60 -19.25
CA ILE A 838 5.89 4.24 -19.22
C ILE A 838 4.93 3.55 -20.18
N ARG A 839 5.37 3.25 -21.41
CA ARG A 839 4.56 2.56 -22.42
C ARG A 839 4.20 1.14 -21.99
N VAL A 840 5.13 0.42 -21.36
CA VAL A 840 4.84 -0.91 -20.77
C VAL A 840 3.81 -0.79 -19.65
N SER A 841 3.91 0.22 -18.78
CA SER A 841 2.90 0.46 -17.76
C SER A 841 1.52 0.75 -18.38
N GLU A 842 1.47 1.60 -19.40
CA GLU A 842 0.23 1.92 -20.09
C GLU A 842 -0.35 0.71 -20.86
N LEU A 843 0.51 -0.12 -21.44
CA LEU A 843 0.12 -1.36 -22.11
C LEU A 843 -0.58 -2.31 -21.13
N ILE A 844 -0.05 -2.49 -19.93
CA ILE A 844 -0.66 -3.29 -18.87
C ILE A 844 -2.01 -2.70 -18.41
N ARG A 845 -2.14 -1.37 -18.37
CA ARG A 845 -3.41 -0.70 -18.04
C ARG A 845 -4.51 -1.01 -19.08
N VAL A 846 -4.15 -0.98 -20.36
CA VAL A 846 -5.09 -1.23 -21.48
C VAL A 846 -5.35 -2.73 -21.67
N ALA A 847 -4.37 -3.58 -21.38
CA ALA A 847 -4.43 -5.03 -21.58
C ALA A 847 -4.09 -5.79 -20.26
N PRO A 848 -4.99 -5.78 -19.26
CA PRO A 848 -4.75 -6.46 -17.98
C PRO A 848 -4.67 -7.98 -18.09
N GLU A 849 -5.02 -8.55 -19.24
CA GLU A 849 -4.87 -9.97 -19.59
C GLU A 849 -3.41 -10.40 -19.79
N ILE A 850 -2.48 -9.44 -19.90
CA ILE A 850 -1.05 -9.72 -19.97
C ILE A 850 -0.58 -10.25 -18.60
N GLN A 851 -0.17 -11.51 -18.57
CA GLN A 851 0.37 -12.15 -17.37
C GLN A 851 1.88 -12.03 -17.28
N GLU A 852 2.54 -11.98 -18.45
CA GLU A 852 3.99 -11.89 -18.54
C GLU A 852 4.38 -11.17 -19.84
N LEU A 853 5.25 -10.19 -19.71
CA LEU A 853 5.91 -9.48 -20.80
C LEU A 853 7.40 -9.44 -20.50
N ASP A 854 8.23 -9.90 -21.44
CA ASP A 854 9.69 -9.85 -21.36
C ASP A 854 10.25 -9.22 -22.64
N LEU A 855 10.82 -8.04 -22.52
CA LEU A 855 11.57 -7.34 -23.55
C LEU A 855 13.05 -7.51 -23.23
N ASN A 856 13.72 -8.48 -23.87
CA ASN A 856 15.08 -8.89 -23.51
C ASN A 856 15.87 -9.40 -24.74
N PRO A 857 16.87 -8.61 -25.24
CA PRO A 857 17.27 -7.31 -24.74
C PRO A 857 16.50 -6.12 -25.32
N VAL A 858 16.43 -5.04 -24.56
CA VAL A 858 16.17 -3.68 -25.03
C VAL A 858 17.54 -3.02 -25.25
N ILE A 859 17.90 -2.75 -26.47
CA ILE A 859 19.20 -2.14 -26.82
C ILE A 859 19.03 -0.63 -26.81
N VAL A 860 19.66 0.03 -25.84
CA VAL A 860 19.65 1.49 -25.70
C VAL A 860 20.80 2.07 -26.50
N LEU A 861 20.47 2.84 -27.52
CA LEU A 861 21.40 3.47 -28.45
C LEU A 861 21.77 4.88 -27.97
N PRO A 862 22.74 5.57 -28.59
CA PRO A 862 22.95 7.00 -28.34
C PRO A 862 21.71 7.85 -28.68
N GLU A 863 20.88 7.39 -29.64
CA GLU A 863 19.59 7.98 -29.98
C GLU A 863 18.52 6.87 -30.09
N GLY A 864 17.57 6.89 -29.14
CA GLY A 864 16.46 5.94 -29.09
C GLY A 864 16.82 4.54 -28.56
N VAL A 865 15.84 3.66 -28.62
CA VAL A 865 15.95 2.25 -28.21
C VAL A 865 15.46 1.31 -29.32
N ARG A 866 15.87 0.02 -29.25
CA ARG A 866 15.33 -1.06 -30.09
C ARG A 866 15.15 -2.33 -29.25
N VAL A 867 13.91 -2.85 -29.22
CA VAL A 867 13.66 -4.17 -28.64
C VAL A 867 14.10 -5.24 -29.64
N ALA A 868 15.01 -6.12 -29.23
CA ALA A 868 15.55 -7.17 -30.09
C ALA A 868 14.85 -8.53 -29.87
N ASP A 869 14.28 -8.78 -28.71
CA ASP A 869 13.43 -9.96 -28.48
C ASP A 869 12.25 -9.58 -27.57
N VAL A 870 11.11 -10.22 -27.83
CA VAL A 870 9.88 -10.03 -27.06
C VAL A 870 9.22 -11.35 -26.80
N ARG A 871 8.77 -11.56 -25.56
CA ARG A 871 7.90 -12.65 -25.16
C ARG A 871 6.70 -12.06 -24.47
N LEU A 872 5.54 -12.58 -24.81
CA LEU A 872 4.28 -12.11 -24.27
C LEU A 872 3.35 -13.29 -24.00
N ARG A 873 2.87 -13.39 -22.77
CA ARG A 873 1.88 -14.40 -22.38
C ARG A 873 0.61 -13.72 -21.90
N LEU A 874 -0.51 -14.15 -22.49
CA LEU A 874 -1.83 -13.69 -22.13
C LEU A 874 -2.64 -14.81 -21.50
N ASP A 875 -3.47 -14.45 -20.55
CA ASP A 875 -4.49 -15.33 -19.98
C ASP A 875 -5.76 -14.51 -19.77
N ALA A 876 -6.90 -15.19 -19.66
CA ALA A 876 -8.12 -14.48 -19.25
C ALA A 876 -7.79 -13.71 -17.96
N ALA A 877 -8.15 -12.43 -17.92
CA ALA A 877 -7.90 -11.62 -16.71
C ALA A 877 -8.38 -12.40 -15.49
N PRO A 878 -7.55 -12.59 -14.46
CA PRO A 878 -7.96 -13.36 -13.31
C PRO A 878 -9.25 -12.74 -12.76
N PRO A 879 -10.30 -13.53 -12.50
CA PRO A 879 -11.51 -12.99 -11.93
C PRO A 879 -11.09 -12.23 -10.68
N SER A 880 -11.45 -10.96 -10.59
CA SER A 880 -11.17 -10.11 -9.41
C SER A 880 -11.43 -10.99 -8.19
N GLN A 881 -10.44 -11.18 -7.32
CA GLN A 881 -10.48 -12.17 -6.23
C GLN A 881 -11.88 -12.23 -5.61
N ARG A 882 -12.60 -13.35 -5.79
CA ARG A 882 -14.01 -13.54 -5.45
C ARG A 882 -14.26 -13.65 -3.93
N GLY A 883 -13.45 -13.00 -3.10
CA GLY A 883 -13.68 -12.91 -1.66
C GLY A 883 -14.54 -11.70 -1.31
N ARG A 884 -15.46 -11.84 -0.37
CA ARG A 884 -16.19 -10.73 0.25
C ARG A 884 -15.17 -9.74 0.84
N ARG A 885 -15.16 -8.48 0.37
CA ARG A 885 -14.17 -7.46 0.72
C ARG A 885 -14.80 -6.35 1.53
N VAL A 886 -14.00 -5.69 2.37
CA VAL A 886 -14.38 -4.44 3.02
C VAL A 886 -13.87 -3.29 2.15
N GLU A 887 -14.77 -2.41 1.74
CA GLU A 887 -14.47 -1.16 1.05
C GLU A 887 -14.91 0.03 1.95
N TYR A 888 -14.19 1.12 1.84
CA TYR A 888 -14.47 2.34 2.58
C TYR A 888 -14.99 3.43 1.66
#